data_7e29cdd5aad5706009b0fa04a911ecf9
#
_entry.id   7e29cdd5aad5706009b0fa04a911ecf9
#
_cell.length_a   1.000
_cell.length_b   1.000
_cell.length_c   1.000
_cell.angle_alpha   90.00
_cell.angle_beta   90.00
_cell.angle_gamma   90.00
#
_symmetry.space_group_name_H-M   'P 1'
#
loop_
_entity.id
_entity.type
_entity.pdbx_description
1 polymer ?
#
loop_
_entity_poly.entity_id
_entity_poly.type
_entity_poly.pdbx_seq_one_letter_code
_entity_poly.pdbx_strand_id
1 'polypeptide(L)'
;MCAIPARMNVTHWVVTVLISISTLSPWTPEIAAQEPLDSVIPLDSIVVNVLRSTVGLDRAPYAVSVSSGQALQLGNTGFSLDEALQGIPGLQIQNRYNYTVGERISIRGFGARSQFGARGIKILVDGIPATMADGQSTLDHLDIGSLGRAEVLRGPAAAIYGNGGGGVLSLETAAAPDVPVRQEAKAVLGENGLMRFQSTTSGTQGGTSYLVNISHLTYDGFRTVADSSLFVEERADSSLYGLATRLNVNGQVALEAGAGQLRITANFFDLAGESAGGLNRTDMYVNESLNARGGGFGNVAKNARKDLHQGQLGATWSGPVGGLNAEFTGWGLFRRMDNPIPPRIIDLKRNAFGVRAMVSTESSGDPGEVALRAGFDLDFQRDDRVEHSNVAGSRGTLTKDQFETVAATGVFLQSTATLTEQVSLMGGLRYDRFEFEVNDRLPANNSGDRVMDELSPTVGLVVEASPTLSIFGNFATSLATPTTTELANTPEGGTGFNPDLNPQTGNTGEVGFRGQANNRFGFEMSVFLTNLKNELVPFETAAQDGRVFHRNSGRSTYKGLEASVRAVLPQGVSGQLSYTLVDAKFDEFSVEGDVFDGNFIPGLARNRLEGLLRVTQGPWYGEVRGDYVGRIETRDDNAAETFAKPYTLWDVRTGLSGQRVGNLVVEPFVSLTNILDEVYSAAVAVNAYGGRFFEPGPRRAFSVGLSATFQ
;
A
#
# COMPACT_ATOMS: atom_id res chain seq x y z
N MET A 1 32.34 11.79 -2.44
CA MET A 1 32.24 11.90 -3.91
C MET A 1 31.94 10.52 -4.44
N CYS A 2 30.65 10.18 -4.58
CA CYS A 2 30.21 9.09 -5.44
C CYS A 2 29.45 9.72 -6.57
N ALA A 3 30.06 9.73 -7.75
CA ALA A 3 29.41 10.15 -8.97
C ALA A 3 28.24 9.21 -9.24
N ILE A 4 27.09 9.77 -9.59
CA ILE A 4 25.97 9.03 -10.18
C ILE A 4 26.55 8.32 -11.40
N PRO A 5 26.40 6.99 -11.54
CA PRO A 5 26.91 6.31 -12.72
C PRO A 5 26.23 6.91 -13.97
N ALA A 6 27.05 7.29 -14.93
CA ALA A 6 26.61 7.82 -16.21
C ALA A 6 25.47 6.97 -16.77
N ARG A 7 24.41 7.63 -17.26
CA ARG A 7 23.26 7.03 -17.95
C ARG A 7 23.74 5.87 -18.83
N MET A 8 23.45 4.65 -18.43
CA MET A 8 23.58 3.51 -19.32
C MET A 8 22.63 3.78 -20.50
N ASN A 9 23.21 3.89 -21.71
CA ASN A 9 22.45 4.11 -22.93
C ASN A 9 21.53 2.91 -23.21
N VAL A 10 20.39 2.88 -22.59
CA VAL A 10 19.34 1.83 -22.73
C VAL A 10 18.76 1.82 -24.14
N THR A 11 18.93 2.91 -24.90
CA THR A 11 18.46 3.05 -26.29
C THR A 11 18.98 1.96 -27.24
N HIS A 12 20.17 1.41 -27.00
CA HIS A 12 20.71 0.37 -27.82
C HIS A 12 20.12 -1.02 -27.62
N TRP A 13 19.62 -1.33 -26.42
CA TRP A 13 19.01 -2.63 -26.10
C TRP A 13 17.56 -2.73 -26.59
N VAL A 14 16.82 -1.63 -26.55
CA VAL A 14 15.42 -1.57 -27.02
C VAL A 14 15.34 -1.79 -28.53
N VAL A 15 16.29 -1.21 -29.30
CA VAL A 15 16.36 -1.38 -30.75
C VAL A 15 16.73 -2.82 -31.14
N THR A 16 17.56 -3.50 -30.36
CA THR A 16 17.97 -4.89 -30.66
C THR A 16 16.85 -5.90 -30.43
N VAL A 17 15.99 -5.71 -29.41
CA VAL A 17 14.82 -6.57 -29.16
C VAL A 17 13.71 -6.35 -30.19
N LEU A 18 13.50 -5.12 -30.65
CA LEU A 18 12.49 -4.80 -31.67
C LEU A 18 12.90 -5.23 -33.09
N ILE A 19 14.19 -5.22 -33.43
CA ILE A 19 14.69 -5.62 -34.76
C ILE A 19 14.66 -7.16 -34.94
N SER A 20 14.72 -7.94 -33.86
CA SER A 20 14.61 -9.41 -33.93
C SER A 20 13.21 -9.92 -34.29
N ILE A 21 12.17 -9.06 -34.22
CA ILE A 21 10.77 -9.41 -34.54
C ILE A 21 10.45 -9.20 -36.05
N SER A 22 11.30 -8.50 -36.80
CA SER A 22 10.98 -8.04 -38.16
C SER A 22 11.23 -9.06 -39.29
N THR A 23 11.58 -10.31 -39.01
CA THR A 23 11.84 -11.35 -40.05
C THR A 23 10.86 -12.52 -40.03
N LEU A 24 9.66 -12.38 -39.44
CA LEU A 24 8.65 -13.44 -39.45
C LEU A 24 7.69 -13.26 -40.63
N SER A 25 7.53 -14.33 -41.43
CA SER A 25 6.61 -14.48 -42.57
C SER A 25 5.18 -14.05 -42.26
N PRO A 26 4.37 -13.69 -43.27
CA PRO A 26 2.97 -13.30 -43.05
C PRO A 26 2.16 -14.51 -42.62
N TRP A 27 1.94 -14.64 -41.30
CA TRP A 27 1.08 -15.64 -40.69
C TRP A 27 -0.29 -15.01 -40.46
N THR A 28 -1.34 -15.71 -40.85
CA THR A 28 -2.71 -15.36 -40.44
C THR A 28 -2.84 -15.63 -38.95
N PRO A 29 -3.15 -14.61 -38.10
CA PRO A 29 -3.30 -14.84 -36.68
C PRO A 29 -4.51 -15.70 -36.38
N GLU A 30 -4.30 -16.79 -35.67
CA GLU A 30 -5.39 -17.56 -35.07
C GLU A 30 -5.86 -16.82 -33.81
N ILE A 31 -7.04 -16.21 -33.87
CA ILE A 31 -7.59 -15.39 -32.80
C ILE A 31 -8.20 -16.34 -31.77
N ALA A 32 -7.48 -16.65 -30.69
CA ALA A 32 -8.08 -17.24 -29.49
C ALA A 32 -8.66 -16.09 -28.65
N ALA A 33 -9.90 -15.72 -28.90
CA ALA A 33 -10.62 -14.77 -28.06
C ALA A 33 -10.78 -15.37 -26.66
N GLN A 34 -10.46 -14.60 -25.62
CA GLN A 34 -10.81 -14.96 -24.26
C GLN A 34 -12.33 -14.83 -24.14
N GLU A 35 -13.03 -15.88 -23.71
CA GLU A 35 -14.47 -15.79 -23.49
C GLU A 35 -14.75 -14.76 -22.40
N PRO A 36 -15.72 -13.85 -22.62
CA PRO A 36 -16.16 -12.94 -21.58
C PRO A 36 -16.68 -13.73 -20.38
N LEU A 37 -16.46 -13.22 -19.17
CA LEU A 37 -17.09 -13.79 -17.99
C LEU A 37 -18.61 -13.69 -18.15
N ASP A 38 -19.30 -14.81 -18.24
CA ASP A 38 -20.76 -14.85 -18.39
C ASP A 38 -21.50 -14.66 -17.04
N SER A 39 -20.79 -14.68 -15.94
CA SER A 39 -21.33 -14.59 -14.58
C SER A 39 -20.33 -13.99 -13.60
N VAL A 40 -20.84 -13.45 -12.49
CA VAL A 40 -20.04 -13.09 -11.31
C VAL A 40 -19.54 -14.36 -10.65
N ILE A 41 -18.28 -14.37 -10.21
CA ILE A 41 -17.71 -15.51 -9.47
C ILE A 41 -18.55 -15.79 -8.21
N PRO A 42 -19.01 -17.03 -7.96
CA PRO A 42 -19.76 -17.36 -6.76
C PRO A 42 -18.99 -17.06 -5.48
N LEU A 43 -19.67 -16.56 -4.44
CA LEU A 43 -19.03 -16.13 -3.17
C LEU A 43 -18.33 -17.30 -2.45
N ASP A 44 -18.93 -18.46 -2.48
CA ASP A 44 -18.40 -19.70 -1.88
C ASP A 44 -17.12 -20.19 -2.57
N SER A 45 -16.93 -19.84 -3.84
CA SER A 45 -15.71 -20.14 -4.60
C SER A 45 -14.59 -19.11 -4.40
N ILE A 46 -14.88 -17.94 -3.76
CA ILE A 46 -13.88 -16.96 -3.39
C ILE A 46 -13.33 -17.29 -2.00
N VAL A 47 -12.14 -17.82 -1.96
CA VAL A 47 -11.44 -18.16 -0.72
C VAL A 47 -10.62 -16.95 -0.23
N VAL A 48 -10.56 -16.70 1.07
CA VAL A 48 -9.75 -15.66 1.71
C VAL A 48 -8.78 -16.26 2.71
N ASN A 49 -7.54 -15.77 2.69
CA ASN A 49 -6.42 -16.22 3.53
C ASN A 49 -6.02 -15.17 4.57
N VAL A 50 -6.43 -13.92 4.39
CA VAL A 50 -6.05 -12.78 5.24
C VAL A 50 -6.51 -12.93 6.69
N LEU A 51 -7.37 -13.90 7.01
CA LEU A 51 -7.79 -14.23 8.39
C LEU A 51 -6.87 -15.24 9.10
N ARG A 52 -5.69 -15.54 8.54
CA ARG A 52 -4.82 -16.66 8.95
C ARG A 52 -5.52 -18.02 8.87
N SER A 53 -6.57 -18.10 8.10
CA SER A 53 -7.36 -19.29 7.83
C SER A 53 -7.87 -19.23 6.40
N THR A 54 -7.92 -20.36 5.76
CA THR A 54 -8.55 -20.52 4.46
C THR A 54 -10.05 -20.69 4.65
N VAL A 55 -10.84 -19.66 4.34
CA VAL A 55 -12.31 -19.71 4.48
C VAL A 55 -12.95 -19.14 3.21
N GLY A 56 -14.17 -19.61 2.89
CA GLY A 56 -14.97 -18.99 1.85
C GLY A 56 -15.33 -17.54 2.23
N LEU A 57 -15.41 -16.66 1.25
CA LEU A 57 -15.78 -15.27 1.49
C LEU A 57 -17.18 -15.16 2.11
N ASP A 58 -18.10 -16.05 1.75
CA ASP A 58 -19.46 -16.21 2.30
C ASP A 58 -19.45 -16.43 3.82
N ARG A 59 -18.40 -17.07 4.36
CA ARG A 59 -18.21 -17.41 5.80
C ARG A 59 -17.25 -16.49 6.55
N ALA A 60 -16.71 -15.46 5.90
CA ALA A 60 -15.82 -14.50 6.56
C ALA A 60 -16.63 -13.49 7.40
N PRO A 61 -16.39 -13.36 8.75
CA PRO A 61 -17.16 -12.44 9.59
C PRO A 61 -16.68 -10.98 9.53
N TYR A 62 -15.95 -10.62 8.47
CA TYR A 62 -15.40 -9.28 8.24
C TYR A 62 -15.66 -8.84 6.81
N ALA A 63 -15.62 -7.53 6.56
CA ALA A 63 -15.55 -6.99 5.22
C ALA A 63 -14.18 -7.29 4.62
N VAL A 64 -14.15 -8.16 3.60
CA VAL A 64 -12.93 -8.54 2.87
C VAL A 64 -13.13 -8.34 1.38
N SER A 65 -12.19 -7.66 0.74
CA SER A 65 -12.17 -7.53 -0.72
C SER A 65 -11.00 -8.31 -1.30
N VAL A 66 -11.25 -8.98 -2.43
CA VAL A 66 -10.25 -9.74 -3.17
C VAL A 66 -10.14 -9.19 -4.58
N SER A 67 -8.90 -8.94 -5.03
CA SER A 67 -8.56 -8.59 -6.41
C SER A 67 -7.52 -9.58 -6.91
N SER A 68 -7.68 -10.14 -8.11
CA SER A 68 -6.76 -11.15 -8.64
C SER A 68 -6.70 -11.15 -10.17
N GLY A 69 -5.66 -11.77 -10.71
CA GLY A 69 -5.48 -12.01 -12.13
C GLY A 69 -5.50 -10.72 -12.97
N GLN A 70 -6.33 -10.69 -13.99
CA GLN A 70 -6.42 -9.56 -14.92
C GLN A 70 -6.85 -8.23 -14.27
N ALA A 71 -7.62 -8.27 -13.17
CA ALA A 71 -7.99 -7.05 -12.45
C ALA A 71 -6.77 -6.28 -11.93
N LEU A 72 -5.69 -6.99 -11.60
CA LEU A 72 -4.43 -6.40 -11.14
C LEU A 72 -3.50 -5.97 -12.29
N GLN A 73 -3.58 -6.58 -13.48
CA GLN A 73 -2.54 -6.51 -14.50
C GLN A 73 -2.97 -5.84 -15.81
N LEU A 74 -4.24 -6.03 -16.24
CA LEU A 74 -4.67 -5.64 -17.57
C LEU A 74 -4.71 -4.12 -17.75
N GLY A 75 -3.92 -3.62 -18.70
CA GLY A 75 -3.86 -2.20 -19.04
C GLY A 75 -3.25 -1.29 -17.97
N ASN A 76 -2.74 -1.85 -16.86
CA ASN A 76 -2.04 -1.08 -15.85
C ASN A 76 -0.63 -0.74 -16.31
N THR A 77 -0.19 0.49 -16.02
CA THR A 77 1.17 0.92 -16.36
C THR A 77 2.21 0.33 -15.42
N GLY A 78 1.79 -0.05 -14.19
CA GLY A 78 2.66 -0.49 -13.11
C GLY A 78 3.45 0.66 -12.48
N PHE A 79 2.95 1.88 -12.66
CA PHE A 79 3.53 3.07 -12.08
C PHE A 79 3.31 3.12 -10.57
N SER A 80 2.10 2.81 -10.10
CA SER A 80 1.70 2.93 -8.71
C SER A 80 0.68 1.85 -8.28
N LEU A 81 0.59 1.58 -6.97
CA LEU A 81 -0.25 0.54 -6.40
C LEU A 81 -1.76 0.85 -6.53
N ASP A 82 -2.14 2.12 -6.58
CA ASP A 82 -3.52 2.55 -6.75
C ASP A 82 -4.15 2.02 -8.05
N GLU A 83 -3.37 1.87 -9.13
CA GLU A 83 -3.88 1.29 -10.39
C GLU A 83 -4.46 -0.13 -10.23
N ALA A 84 -3.92 -0.91 -9.30
CA ALA A 84 -4.30 -2.31 -9.09
C ALA A 84 -5.40 -2.48 -8.01
N LEU A 85 -5.54 -1.54 -7.10
CA LEU A 85 -6.41 -1.66 -5.92
C LEU A 85 -7.60 -0.68 -5.92
N GLN A 86 -7.85 -0.02 -7.05
CA GLN A 86 -9.04 0.84 -7.21
C GLN A 86 -10.34 0.05 -7.08
N GLY A 87 -11.39 0.73 -6.62
CA GLY A 87 -12.73 0.15 -6.48
C GLY A 87 -12.92 -0.71 -5.24
N ILE A 88 -11.96 -0.77 -4.32
CA ILE A 88 -12.12 -1.44 -3.02
C ILE A 88 -12.72 -0.44 -2.03
N PRO A 89 -13.97 -0.66 -1.54
CA PRO A 89 -14.58 0.25 -0.59
C PRO A 89 -13.72 0.39 0.68
N GLY A 90 -13.71 1.57 1.29
CA GLY A 90 -12.97 1.83 2.52
C GLY A 90 -11.44 1.95 2.36
N LEU A 91 -10.87 1.52 1.24
CA LEU A 91 -9.46 1.66 0.92
C LEU A 91 -9.24 2.97 0.15
N GLN A 92 -8.33 3.82 0.60
CA GLN A 92 -7.87 4.98 -0.14
C GLN A 92 -6.35 4.93 -0.27
N ILE A 93 -5.86 4.98 -1.50
CA ILE A 93 -4.45 5.12 -1.83
C ILE A 93 -4.27 6.54 -2.37
N GLN A 94 -3.50 7.34 -1.65
CA GLN A 94 -3.11 8.68 -2.09
C GLN A 94 -1.74 8.57 -2.77
N ASN A 95 -1.76 8.56 -4.10
CA ASN A 95 -0.55 8.62 -4.89
C ASN A 95 -0.04 10.06 -4.93
N ARG A 96 1.12 10.30 -4.34
CA ARG A 96 1.72 11.63 -4.30
C ARG A 96 2.48 11.98 -5.57
N TYR A 97 2.64 11.04 -6.47
CA TYR A 97 3.53 11.19 -7.64
C TYR A 97 4.92 11.70 -7.23
N ASN A 98 5.34 11.28 -6.05
CA ASN A 98 6.57 11.68 -5.39
C ASN A 98 7.17 10.44 -4.72
N TYR A 99 8.07 9.79 -5.43
CA TYR A 99 8.69 8.54 -4.97
C TYR A 99 9.56 8.69 -3.71
N THR A 100 9.93 9.92 -3.32
CA THR A 100 10.69 10.12 -2.08
C THR A 100 9.84 9.94 -0.84
N VAL A 101 8.55 10.26 -0.92
CA VAL A 101 7.59 10.12 0.17
C VAL A 101 6.79 8.83 0.04
N GLY A 102 6.59 8.38 -1.21
CA GLY A 102 5.82 7.19 -1.54
C GLY A 102 4.31 7.40 -1.42
N GLU A 103 3.57 6.35 -1.71
CA GLU A 103 2.11 6.32 -1.59
C GLU A 103 1.70 6.26 -0.12
N ARG A 104 0.51 6.78 0.18
CA ARG A 104 -0.13 6.64 1.48
C ARG A 104 -1.35 5.75 1.34
N ILE A 105 -1.45 4.73 2.18
CA ILE A 105 -2.64 3.88 2.26
C ILE A 105 -3.42 4.23 3.51
N SER A 106 -4.73 4.35 3.38
CA SER A 106 -5.65 4.38 4.50
C SER A 106 -6.81 3.39 4.30
N ILE A 107 -7.22 2.75 5.39
CA ILE A 107 -8.41 1.89 5.44
C ILE A 107 -9.35 2.45 6.49
N ARG A 108 -10.56 2.87 6.10
CA ARG A 108 -11.57 3.47 6.98
C ARG A 108 -11.05 4.68 7.77
N GLY A 109 -10.06 5.40 7.20
CA GLY A 109 -9.41 6.56 7.83
C GLY A 109 -8.14 6.23 8.62
N PHE A 110 -7.89 5.00 9.03
CA PHE A 110 -6.61 4.61 9.61
C PHE A 110 -5.50 4.77 8.56
N GLY A 111 -4.41 5.39 8.93
CA GLY A 111 -3.29 5.69 8.03
C GLY A 111 -3.43 7.01 7.26
N ALA A 112 -4.60 7.66 7.23
CA ALA A 112 -4.84 8.89 6.47
C ALA A 112 -3.92 10.06 6.87
N ARG A 113 -3.42 10.08 8.11
CA ARG A 113 -2.49 11.09 8.64
C ARG A 113 -1.03 10.62 8.68
N SER A 114 -0.72 9.44 8.14
CA SER A 114 0.66 8.98 8.01
C SER A 114 1.47 9.94 7.15
N GLN A 115 2.65 10.32 7.61
CA GLN A 115 3.52 11.23 6.86
C GLN A 115 4.11 10.54 5.63
N PHE A 116 4.39 9.24 5.72
CA PHE A 116 4.91 8.41 4.66
C PHE A 116 4.48 6.94 4.88
N GLY A 117 4.27 6.21 3.80
CA GLY A 117 3.86 4.81 3.82
C GLY A 117 2.48 4.60 4.45
N ALA A 118 2.33 3.48 5.15
CA ALA A 118 1.12 3.13 5.90
C ALA A 118 1.44 2.97 7.39
N ARG A 119 0.47 3.33 8.21
CA ARG A 119 0.51 3.23 9.66
C ARG A 119 -0.81 2.72 10.20
N GLY A 120 -0.76 1.82 11.18
CA GLY A 120 -1.96 1.16 11.70
C GLY A 120 -2.64 0.21 10.69
N ILE A 121 -1.94 -0.14 9.61
CA ILE A 121 -2.36 -1.13 8.62
C ILE A 121 -1.24 -2.15 8.48
N LYS A 122 -1.56 -3.43 8.68
CA LYS A 122 -0.60 -4.51 8.47
C LYS A 122 -0.51 -4.83 6.99
N ILE A 123 0.70 -4.82 6.45
CA ILE A 123 0.97 -5.18 5.05
C ILE A 123 1.82 -6.43 5.02
N LEU A 124 1.37 -7.40 4.23
CA LEU A 124 2.03 -8.68 4.02
C LEU A 124 2.31 -8.87 2.54
N VAL A 125 3.45 -9.46 2.21
CA VAL A 125 3.79 -9.94 0.87
C VAL A 125 4.17 -11.41 0.99
N ASP A 126 3.42 -12.30 0.36
CA ASP A 126 3.59 -13.76 0.47
C ASP A 126 3.62 -14.27 1.93
N GLY A 127 2.82 -13.63 2.81
CA GLY A 127 2.79 -13.93 4.24
C GLY A 127 3.90 -13.27 5.08
N ILE A 128 4.91 -12.67 4.45
CA ILE A 128 6.01 -11.98 5.12
C ILE A 128 5.63 -10.52 5.39
N PRO A 129 5.89 -9.96 6.59
CA PRO A 129 5.59 -8.57 6.87
C PRO A 129 6.40 -7.60 6.01
N ALA A 130 5.70 -6.68 5.32
CA ALA A 130 6.26 -5.41 4.88
C ALA A 130 6.14 -4.33 5.96
N THR A 131 5.29 -4.56 6.96
CA THR A 131 5.19 -3.76 8.17
C THR A 131 6.30 -4.15 9.14
N MET A 132 7.11 -3.19 9.56
CA MET A 132 8.23 -3.37 10.47
C MET A 132 7.76 -3.56 11.92
N ALA A 133 8.71 -3.90 12.83
CA ALA A 133 8.42 -4.14 14.24
C ALA A 133 7.82 -2.92 14.95
N ASP A 134 8.14 -1.70 14.51
CA ASP A 134 7.59 -0.45 15.02
C ASP A 134 6.20 -0.08 14.43
N GLY A 135 5.60 -0.94 13.62
CA GLY A 135 4.29 -0.72 12.99
C GLY A 135 4.30 0.14 11.73
N GLN A 136 5.46 0.62 11.28
CA GLN A 136 5.57 1.37 10.05
C GLN A 136 5.67 0.46 8.83
N SER A 137 4.94 0.79 7.77
CA SER A 137 5.08 0.15 6.47
C SER A 137 5.54 1.15 5.43
N THR A 138 6.52 0.78 4.61
CA THR A 138 6.85 1.50 3.38
C THR A 138 6.39 0.68 2.18
N LEU A 139 5.92 1.35 1.14
CA LEU A 139 5.30 0.73 -0.03
C LEU A 139 6.20 0.76 -1.25
N ASP A 140 7.33 1.45 -1.14
CA ASP A 140 8.24 1.74 -2.26
C ASP A 140 8.70 0.47 -3.00
N HIS A 141 8.87 -0.64 -2.26
CA HIS A 141 9.37 -1.92 -2.80
C HIS A 141 8.29 -2.82 -3.39
N LEU A 142 7.02 -2.46 -3.27
CA LEU A 142 5.92 -3.25 -3.84
C LEU A 142 5.88 -3.03 -5.36
N ASP A 143 5.88 -4.11 -6.11
CA ASP A 143 5.78 -4.09 -7.58
C ASP A 143 4.53 -4.83 -8.05
N ILE A 144 3.57 -4.08 -8.59
CA ILE A 144 2.32 -4.62 -9.12
C ILE A 144 2.59 -5.72 -10.16
N GLY A 145 3.66 -5.57 -10.94
CA GLY A 145 3.98 -6.49 -12.03
C GLY A 145 4.25 -7.93 -11.60
N SER A 146 4.59 -8.16 -10.33
CA SER A 146 4.78 -9.50 -9.77
C SER A 146 3.54 -10.05 -9.05
N LEU A 147 2.50 -9.23 -8.84
CA LEU A 147 1.34 -9.60 -8.03
C LEU A 147 0.33 -10.44 -8.84
N GLY A 148 -0.16 -11.50 -8.22
CA GLY A 148 -1.26 -12.34 -8.72
C GLY A 148 -2.54 -12.16 -7.92
N ARG A 149 -2.44 -11.73 -6.65
CA ARG A 149 -3.58 -11.60 -5.75
C ARG A 149 -3.35 -10.51 -4.71
N ALA A 150 -4.42 -9.81 -4.36
CA ALA A 150 -4.48 -8.87 -3.24
C ALA A 150 -5.75 -9.12 -2.44
N GLU A 151 -5.63 -9.18 -1.11
CA GLU A 151 -6.74 -9.27 -0.17
C GLU A 151 -6.68 -8.07 0.77
N VAL A 152 -7.81 -7.39 0.94
CA VAL A 152 -7.95 -6.26 1.87
C VAL A 152 -8.97 -6.62 2.93
N LEU A 153 -8.50 -6.86 4.15
CA LEU A 153 -9.34 -6.95 5.34
C LEU A 153 -9.58 -5.55 5.87
N ARG A 154 -10.82 -5.13 5.93
CA ARG A 154 -11.23 -3.80 6.39
C ARG A 154 -11.71 -3.84 7.83
N GLY A 155 -11.20 -2.93 8.65
CA GLY A 155 -11.48 -2.88 10.08
C GLY A 155 -10.39 -3.54 10.93
N PRO A 156 -10.49 -3.46 12.26
CA PRO A 156 -9.44 -3.86 13.17
C PRO A 156 -9.05 -5.34 13.04
N ALA A 157 -7.77 -5.57 12.89
CA ALA A 157 -7.17 -6.90 12.81
C ALA A 157 -6.12 -7.12 13.93
N ALA A 158 -6.18 -6.33 15.02
CA ALA A 158 -5.22 -6.42 16.09
C ALA A 158 -5.20 -7.80 16.75
N ALA A 159 -6.35 -8.43 16.91
CA ALA A 159 -6.44 -9.80 17.44
C ALA A 159 -5.84 -10.89 16.52
N ILE A 160 -5.57 -10.56 15.25
CA ILE A 160 -4.99 -11.49 14.28
C ILE A 160 -3.52 -11.17 14.06
N TYR A 161 -3.17 -9.88 13.89
CA TYR A 161 -1.87 -9.44 13.40
C TYR A 161 -1.13 -8.44 14.32
N GLY A 162 -1.71 -8.07 15.47
CA GLY A 162 -1.15 -7.09 16.39
C GLY A 162 -1.34 -5.67 15.88
N ASN A 163 -0.25 -4.97 15.59
CA ASN A 163 -0.25 -3.57 15.13
C ASN A 163 -0.90 -3.40 13.74
N GLY A 164 -2.23 -3.49 13.70
CA GLY A 164 -3.08 -3.46 12.48
C GLY A 164 -4.47 -2.91 12.78
N GLY A 165 -4.54 -1.77 13.47
CA GLY A 165 -5.80 -1.19 13.95
C GLY A 165 -6.82 -0.83 12.87
N GLY A 166 -6.39 -0.54 11.64
CA GLY A 166 -7.27 -0.20 10.51
C GLY A 166 -7.58 -1.36 9.58
N GLY A 167 -6.75 -2.42 9.57
CA GLY A 167 -6.93 -3.55 8.68
C GLY A 167 -5.64 -4.18 8.18
N VAL A 168 -5.78 -5.04 7.17
CA VAL A 168 -4.65 -5.76 6.55
C VAL A 168 -4.73 -5.65 5.04
N LEU A 169 -3.59 -5.41 4.41
CA LEU A 169 -3.36 -5.59 2.99
C LEU A 169 -2.43 -6.79 2.81
N SER A 170 -2.95 -7.89 2.28
CA SER A 170 -2.18 -9.09 1.95
C SER A 170 -2.00 -9.16 0.44
N LEU A 171 -0.75 -9.18 0.00
CA LEU A 171 -0.34 -9.26 -1.40
C LEU A 171 0.34 -10.60 -1.63
N GLU A 172 -0.01 -11.27 -2.71
CA GLU A 172 0.58 -12.55 -3.09
C GLU A 172 1.19 -12.44 -4.48
N THR A 173 2.39 -12.97 -4.64
CA THR A 173 3.06 -13.13 -5.93
C THR A 173 2.22 -14.01 -6.86
N ALA A 174 2.26 -13.74 -8.15
CA ALA A 174 1.54 -14.53 -9.15
C ALA A 174 1.96 -16.01 -9.09
N ALA A 175 0.99 -16.90 -9.16
CA ALA A 175 1.25 -18.33 -9.17
C ALA A 175 2.03 -18.72 -10.44
N ALA A 176 3.03 -19.57 -10.29
CA ALA A 176 3.76 -20.12 -11.42
C ALA A 176 2.82 -21.03 -12.26
N PRO A 177 2.86 -20.92 -13.59
CA PRO A 177 2.05 -21.79 -14.45
C PRO A 177 2.56 -23.24 -14.44
N ASP A 178 1.66 -24.18 -14.75
CA ASP A 178 2.00 -25.61 -14.88
C ASP A 178 2.61 -25.92 -16.25
N VAL A 179 3.66 -25.19 -16.59
CA VAL A 179 4.54 -25.43 -17.76
C VAL A 179 5.99 -25.23 -17.32
N PRO A 180 6.95 -25.90 -17.97
CA PRO A 180 8.36 -25.79 -17.57
C PRO A 180 8.89 -24.37 -17.56
N VAL A 181 8.52 -23.55 -18.55
CA VAL A 181 8.96 -22.14 -18.69
C VAL A 181 7.87 -21.32 -19.36
N ARG A 182 7.54 -20.20 -18.77
CA ARG A 182 6.77 -19.11 -19.36
C ARG A 182 7.58 -17.82 -19.24
N GLN A 183 7.75 -17.11 -20.35
CA GLN A 183 8.43 -15.83 -20.38
C GLN A 183 7.44 -14.73 -20.72
N GLU A 184 7.39 -13.69 -19.91
CA GLU A 184 6.59 -12.49 -20.15
C GLU A 184 7.51 -11.26 -20.17
N ALA A 185 7.29 -10.37 -21.14
CA ALA A 185 7.93 -9.06 -21.21
C ALA A 185 6.87 -7.98 -21.36
N LYS A 186 7.02 -6.87 -20.63
CA LYS A 186 6.13 -5.71 -20.70
C LYS A 186 6.93 -4.43 -20.82
N ALA A 187 6.55 -3.58 -21.77
CA ALA A 187 7.10 -2.24 -21.94
C ALA A 187 5.97 -1.21 -21.86
N VAL A 188 6.17 -0.12 -21.13
CA VAL A 188 5.25 1.02 -21.04
C VAL A 188 6.04 2.29 -21.27
N LEU A 189 5.49 3.16 -22.11
CA LEU A 189 5.98 4.50 -22.39
C LEU A 189 4.87 5.50 -22.15
N GLY A 190 5.18 6.65 -21.57
CA GLY A 190 4.18 7.67 -21.28
C GLY A 190 4.76 9.07 -21.18
N GLU A 191 3.89 10.03 -20.93
CA GLU A 191 4.27 11.42 -20.70
C GLU A 191 5.16 11.58 -19.47
N ASN A 192 5.80 12.75 -19.35
CA ASN A 192 6.71 13.09 -18.26
C ASN A 192 7.89 12.11 -18.13
N GLY A 193 8.36 11.58 -19.27
CA GLY A 193 9.49 10.65 -19.31
C GLY A 193 9.19 9.27 -18.69
N LEU A 194 7.93 8.89 -18.54
CA LEU A 194 7.61 7.57 -18.03
C LEU A 194 8.09 6.48 -18.99
N MET A 195 9.00 5.66 -18.51
CA MET A 195 9.42 4.41 -19.17
C MET A 195 9.46 3.30 -18.14
N ARG A 196 8.80 2.19 -18.43
CA ARG A 196 8.87 0.99 -17.58
C ARG A 196 9.08 -0.25 -18.43
N PHE A 197 10.04 -1.06 -18.03
CA PHE A 197 10.32 -2.37 -18.60
C PHE A 197 10.18 -3.42 -17.51
N GLN A 198 9.55 -4.53 -17.84
CA GLN A 198 9.39 -5.67 -16.96
C GLN A 198 9.67 -6.96 -17.72
N SER A 199 10.29 -7.91 -17.05
CA SER A 199 10.51 -9.27 -17.52
C SER A 199 10.17 -10.24 -16.40
N THR A 200 9.30 -11.20 -16.69
CA THR A 200 8.90 -12.26 -15.74
C THR A 200 9.16 -13.61 -16.36
N THR A 201 9.96 -14.43 -15.67
CA THR A 201 10.18 -15.83 -16.01
C THR A 201 9.58 -16.70 -14.93
N SER A 202 8.69 -17.61 -15.28
CA SER A 202 8.00 -18.49 -14.33
C SER A 202 7.74 -19.87 -14.91
N GLY A 203 7.51 -20.85 -14.05
CA GLY A 203 7.20 -22.20 -14.49
C GLY A 203 7.17 -23.21 -13.36
N THR A 204 6.76 -24.43 -13.70
CA THR A 204 6.73 -25.58 -12.78
C THR A 204 7.39 -26.76 -13.46
N GLN A 205 8.36 -27.38 -12.79
CA GLN A 205 9.06 -28.56 -13.28
C GLN A 205 9.48 -29.45 -12.10
N GLY A 206 9.12 -30.74 -12.17
CA GLY A 206 9.57 -31.72 -11.20
C GLY A 206 9.13 -31.44 -9.76
N GLY A 207 7.92 -30.91 -9.55
CA GLY A 207 7.40 -30.55 -8.22
C GLY A 207 7.94 -29.22 -7.66
N THR A 208 8.79 -28.52 -8.41
CA THR A 208 9.29 -27.19 -8.05
C THR A 208 8.65 -26.13 -8.94
N SER A 209 8.03 -25.14 -8.33
CA SER A 209 7.52 -23.95 -9.01
C SER A 209 8.42 -22.74 -8.74
N TYR A 210 8.56 -21.86 -9.73
CA TYR A 210 9.40 -20.69 -9.60
C TYR A 210 8.85 -19.48 -10.37
N LEU A 211 9.17 -18.29 -9.88
CA LEU A 211 8.92 -17.03 -10.55
C LEU A 211 10.10 -16.08 -10.26
N VAL A 212 10.59 -15.41 -11.29
CA VAL A 212 11.53 -14.30 -11.18
C VAL A 212 10.98 -13.15 -12.01
N ASN A 213 10.80 -12.01 -11.36
CA ASN A 213 10.35 -10.76 -11.99
C ASN A 213 11.40 -9.68 -11.80
N ILE A 214 11.72 -8.97 -12.87
CA ILE A 214 12.58 -7.80 -12.86
C ILE A 214 11.83 -6.67 -13.52
N SER A 215 11.73 -5.52 -12.85
CA SER A 215 11.15 -4.31 -13.42
C SER A 215 12.04 -3.10 -13.18
N HIS A 216 12.13 -2.26 -14.20
CA HIS A 216 12.85 -0.99 -14.14
C HIS A 216 11.94 0.13 -14.63
N LEU A 217 11.83 1.21 -13.84
CA LEU A 217 11.01 2.37 -14.14
C LEU A 217 11.88 3.63 -14.07
N THR A 218 11.68 4.51 -15.04
CA THR A 218 12.16 5.90 -15.00
C THR A 218 10.99 6.86 -15.20
N TYR A 219 11.05 8.02 -14.57
CA TYR A 219 10.06 9.07 -14.63
C TYR A 219 10.72 10.41 -14.39
N ASP A 220 10.55 11.38 -15.31
CA ASP A 220 11.22 12.69 -15.21
C ASP A 220 10.49 13.64 -14.24
N GLY A 221 9.28 13.26 -13.79
CA GLY A 221 8.42 14.12 -12.99
C GLY A 221 7.60 15.08 -13.85
N PHE A 222 6.53 15.62 -13.27
CA PHE A 222 5.63 16.58 -13.95
C PHE A 222 5.65 17.97 -13.32
N ARG A 223 6.40 18.15 -12.23
CA ARG A 223 6.54 19.43 -11.55
C ARG A 223 7.53 20.31 -12.36
N THR A 224 7.26 21.60 -12.40
CA THR A 224 8.11 22.57 -13.09
C THR A 224 9.05 23.28 -12.10
N VAL A 225 10.05 23.97 -12.61
CA VAL A 225 10.99 24.77 -11.81
C VAL A 225 10.92 26.22 -12.26
N ALA A 226 10.58 27.11 -11.33
CA ALA A 226 10.49 28.53 -11.63
C ALA A 226 11.86 29.21 -11.78
N ASP A 227 12.88 28.71 -11.07
CA ASP A 227 14.23 29.26 -11.06
C ASP A 227 15.26 28.12 -11.04
N SER A 228 15.82 27.83 -12.21
CA SER A 228 16.81 26.76 -12.39
C SER A 228 18.17 27.08 -11.75
N SER A 229 18.45 28.36 -11.40
CA SER A 229 19.66 28.72 -10.68
C SER A 229 19.72 28.17 -9.26
N LEU A 230 18.57 27.67 -8.75
CA LEU A 230 18.49 27.00 -7.44
C LEU A 230 18.94 25.54 -7.47
N PHE A 231 19.22 24.95 -8.61
CA PHE A 231 19.73 23.58 -8.67
C PHE A 231 21.12 23.49 -8.04
N VAL A 232 21.29 22.47 -7.23
CA VAL A 232 22.57 22.15 -6.60
C VAL A 232 23.49 21.38 -7.57
N GLU A 233 22.91 20.64 -8.51
CA GLU A 233 23.60 19.84 -9.51
C GLU A 233 23.17 20.25 -10.92
N GLU A 234 24.10 20.14 -11.88
CA GLU A 234 23.83 20.42 -13.28
C GLU A 234 22.92 19.36 -13.88
N ARG A 235 21.94 19.74 -14.68
CA ARG A 235 20.91 18.87 -15.26
C ARG A 235 20.84 19.01 -16.77
N ALA A 236 20.57 17.90 -17.44
CA ALA A 236 20.38 17.87 -18.89
C ALA A 236 19.09 18.60 -19.32
N ASP A 237 18.02 18.49 -18.52
CA ASP A 237 16.78 19.25 -18.64
C ASP A 237 16.44 19.86 -17.29
N SER A 238 16.40 21.19 -17.24
CA SER A 238 16.12 21.97 -16.03
C SER A 238 14.65 22.42 -15.94
N SER A 239 13.79 22.00 -16.86
CA SER A 239 12.37 22.42 -16.89
C SER A 239 11.48 21.60 -15.96
N LEU A 240 11.82 20.31 -15.70
CA LEU A 240 11.05 19.40 -14.89
C LEU A 240 11.77 19.02 -13.60
N TYR A 241 10.99 18.66 -12.56
CA TYR A 241 11.46 18.24 -11.26
C TYR A 241 10.58 17.09 -10.72
N GLY A 242 11.20 16.17 -9.98
CA GLY A 242 10.52 14.98 -9.48
C GLY A 242 11.00 13.70 -10.16
N LEU A 243 12.23 13.76 -10.72
CA LEU A 243 12.88 12.58 -11.31
C LEU A 243 12.81 11.40 -10.35
N ALA A 244 12.48 10.22 -10.89
CA ALA A 244 12.54 8.97 -10.16
C ALA A 244 13.07 7.84 -11.03
N THR A 245 13.89 6.99 -10.44
CA THR A 245 14.37 5.74 -11.02
C THR A 245 14.13 4.63 -10.01
N ARG A 246 13.52 3.53 -10.43
CA ARG A 246 13.18 2.40 -9.56
C ARG A 246 13.53 1.08 -10.23
N LEU A 247 14.27 0.23 -9.53
CA LEU A 247 14.55 -1.16 -9.92
C LEU A 247 13.94 -2.09 -8.86
N ASN A 248 13.13 -3.04 -9.30
CA ASN A 248 12.63 -4.14 -8.46
C ASN A 248 13.08 -5.48 -9.05
N VAL A 249 13.53 -6.36 -8.19
CA VAL A 249 13.79 -7.78 -8.49
C VAL A 249 13.06 -8.62 -7.46
N ASN A 250 12.09 -9.42 -7.90
CA ASN A 250 11.31 -10.32 -7.06
C ASN A 250 11.55 -11.75 -7.51
N GLY A 251 11.78 -12.64 -6.56
CA GLY A 251 11.95 -14.06 -6.79
C GLY A 251 11.15 -14.90 -5.81
N GLN A 252 10.54 -15.96 -6.30
CA GLN A 252 9.85 -16.94 -5.48
C GLN A 252 10.17 -18.34 -6.01
N VAL A 253 10.44 -19.27 -5.10
CA VAL A 253 10.57 -20.70 -5.39
C VAL A 253 9.75 -21.45 -4.36
N ALA A 254 8.92 -22.40 -4.80
CA ALA A 254 8.22 -23.32 -3.92
C ALA A 254 8.54 -24.76 -4.33
N LEU A 255 8.83 -25.58 -3.34
CA LEU A 255 9.24 -26.98 -3.51
C LEU A 255 8.67 -27.87 -2.39
N GLU A 256 8.53 -29.15 -2.66
CA GLU A 256 8.18 -30.13 -1.65
C GLU A 256 9.32 -30.31 -0.64
N ALA A 257 9.00 -30.28 0.65
CA ALA A 257 9.96 -30.42 1.73
C ALA A 257 9.38 -31.30 2.86
N GLY A 258 9.74 -32.57 2.85
CA GLY A 258 9.16 -33.57 3.74
C GLY A 258 7.68 -33.84 3.40
N ALA A 259 6.81 -33.71 4.38
CA ALA A 259 5.36 -33.87 4.19
C ALA A 259 4.66 -32.53 3.82
N GLY A 260 5.41 -31.46 3.68
CA GLY A 260 4.88 -30.11 3.41
C GLY A 260 5.58 -29.44 2.24
N GLN A 261 5.31 -28.16 2.09
CA GLN A 261 5.88 -27.29 1.06
C GLN A 261 6.77 -26.23 1.70
N LEU A 262 7.94 -25.98 1.12
CA LEU A 262 8.82 -24.85 1.43
C LEU A 262 8.71 -23.81 0.32
N ARG A 263 8.36 -22.57 0.68
CA ARG A 263 8.37 -21.40 -0.19
C ARG A 263 9.47 -20.47 0.25
N ILE A 264 10.32 -20.05 -0.69
CA ILE A 264 11.39 -19.07 -0.47
C ILE A 264 11.08 -17.87 -1.33
N THR A 265 11.11 -16.67 -0.74
CA THR A 265 10.89 -15.41 -1.44
C THR A 265 12.07 -14.49 -1.24
N ALA A 266 12.47 -13.78 -2.30
CA ALA A 266 13.52 -12.78 -2.26
C ALA A 266 13.04 -11.51 -2.97
N ASN A 267 13.34 -10.36 -2.40
CA ASN A 267 13.09 -9.06 -3.00
C ASN A 267 14.36 -8.21 -2.91
N PHE A 268 14.71 -7.56 -4.01
CA PHE A 268 15.69 -6.49 -4.04
C PHE A 268 15.07 -5.25 -4.67
N PHE A 269 15.32 -4.10 -4.06
CA PHE A 269 14.73 -2.83 -4.45
C PHE A 269 15.76 -1.70 -4.38
N ASP A 270 15.80 -0.90 -5.43
CA ASP A 270 16.64 0.29 -5.56
C ASP A 270 15.79 1.46 -6.02
N LEU A 271 15.90 2.60 -5.35
CA LEU A 271 15.16 3.82 -5.67
C LEU A 271 16.06 5.04 -5.53
N ALA A 272 16.07 5.87 -6.56
CA ALA A 272 16.53 7.24 -6.48
C ALA A 272 15.39 8.17 -6.94
N GLY A 273 15.08 9.20 -6.16
CA GLY A 273 13.99 10.12 -6.50
C GLY A 273 14.11 11.50 -5.86
N GLU A 274 13.56 12.51 -6.52
CA GLU A 274 13.52 13.90 -6.09
C GLU A 274 12.18 14.26 -5.47
N SER A 275 12.19 15.16 -4.49
CA SER A 275 10.99 15.64 -3.79
C SER A 275 10.67 17.07 -4.17
N ALA A 276 9.57 17.29 -4.86
CA ALA A 276 9.12 18.62 -5.28
C ALA A 276 8.49 19.45 -4.16
N GLY A 277 8.01 18.81 -3.09
CA GLY A 277 7.34 19.45 -1.96
C GLY A 277 5.90 19.92 -2.22
N GLY A 278 5.16 20.12 -1.15
CA GLY A 278 3.76 20.57 -1.18
C GLY A 278 3.61 22.06 -1.53
N LEU A 279 2.43 22.41 -2.02
CA LEU A 279 2.01 23.77 -2.39
C LEU A 279 1.07 24.37 -1.33
N ASN A 280 1.03 25.71 -1.25
CA ASN A 280 -0.02 26.42 -0.54
C ASN A 280 -1.29 26.53 -1.42
N ARG A 281 -2.39 27.03 -0.83
CA ARG A 281 -3.68 27.11 -1.53
C ARG A 281 -3.67 28.02 -2.76
N THR A 282 -2.96 29.17 -2.67
CA THR A 282 -2.88 30.12 -3.79
C THR A 282 -2.16 29.51 -4.97
N ASP A 283 -1.01 28.87 -4.74
CA ASP A 283 -0.28 28.20 -5.80
C ASP A 283 -1.07 27.03 -6.38
N MET A 284 -1.76 26.26 -5.54
CA MET A 284 -2.51 25.10 -5.97
C MET A 284 -3.77 25.42 -6.77
N TYR A 285 -4.60 26.39 -6.31
CA TYR A 285 -5.96 26.57 -6.81
C TYR A 285 -6.26 27.93 -7.42
N VAL A 286 -5.33 28.90 -7.37
CA VAL A 286 -5.47 30.21 -8.00
C VAL A 286 -4.46 30.34 -9.14
N ASN A 287 -3.20 30.05 -8.87
CA ASN A 287 -2.14 30.08 -9.87
C ASN A 287 -2.09 28.80 -10.70
N GLU A 288 -2.71 27.71 -10.23
CA GLU A 288 -2.63 26.36 -10.80
C GLU A 288 -1.18 25.94 -11.09
N SER A 289 -0.30 26.34 -10.20
CA SER A 289 1.14 26.17 -10.35
C SER A 289 1.53 24.71 -10.17
N LEU A 290 2.39 24.21 -11.04
CA LEU A 290 3.08 22.94 -10.88
C LEU A 290 4.53 23.12 -10.41
N ASN A 291 4.92 24.33 -9.98
CA ASN A 291 6.29 24.58 -9.55
C ASN A 291 6.68 23.76 -8.32
N ALA A 292 7.85 23.13 -8.39
CA ALA A 292 8.50 22.58 -7.22
C ALA A 292 8.82 23.72 -6.23
N ARG A 293 8.83 23.40 -4.94
CA ARG A 293 9.06 24.37 -3.88
C ARG A 293 10.42 25.05 -4.02
N GLY A 294 10.42 26.31 -4.41
CA GLY A 294 11.60 27.16 -4.59
C GLY A 294 12.00 27.94 -3.33
N GLY A 295 12.92 28.91 -3.50
CA GLY A 295 13.51 29.70 -2.42
C GLY A 295 14.59 28.97 -1.64
N GLY A 296 15.39 29.68 -0.84
CA GLY A 296 16.58 29.12 -0.17
C GLY A 296 16.32 28.00 0.85
N PHE A 297 15.06 27.86 1.32
CA PHE A 297 14.59 26.75 2.15
C PHE A 297 13.68 25.77 1.38
N GLY A 298 13.57 25.96 0.07
CA GLY A 298 12.76 25.11 -0.79
C GLY A 298 13.39 23.74 -1.07
N ASN A 299 12.59 22.82 -1.58
CA ASN A 299 13.03 21.47 -1.89
C ASN A 299 14.12 21.45 -2.96
N VAL A 300 14.01 22.32 -3.97
CA VAL A 300 15.01 22.44 -5.05
C VAL A 300 16.37 22.89 -4.50
N ALA A 301 16.42 24.04 -3.80
CA ALA A 301 17.67 24.60 -3.26
C ALA A 301 18.30 23.72 -2.16
N LYS A 302 17.52 22.85 -1.53
CA LYS A 302 17.98 21.90 -0.51
C LYS A 302 18.28 20.51 -1.08
N ASN A 303 18.20 20.34 -2.39
CA ASN A 303 18.39 19.07 -3.08
C ASN A 303 17.62 17.93 -2.40
N ALA A 304 16.32 18.18 -2.14
CA ALA A 304 15.47 17.22 -1.44
C ALA A 304 15.25 15.98 -2.32
N ARG A 305 15.73 14.83 -1.84
CA ARG A 305 15.69 13.56 -2.57
C ARG A 305 15.68 12.37 -1.62
N LYS A 306 15.53 11.18 -2.15
CA LYS A 306 15.73 9.92 -1.42
C LYS A 306 16.47 8.94 -2.31
N ASP A 307 17.54 8.38 -1.77
CA ASP A 307 18.27 7.24 -2.32
C ASP A 307 18.06 6.06 -1.35
N LEU A 308 17.50 4.95 -1.85
CA LEU A 308 17.07 3.83 -1.03
C LEU A 308 17.45 2.50 -1.66
N HIS A 309 18.15 1.66 -0.91
CA HIS A 309 18.45 0.27 -1.27
C HIS A 309 17.88 -0.66 -0.22
N GLN A 310 17.18 -1.70 -0.63
CA GLN A 310 16.62 -2.70 0.26
C GLN A 310 16.76 -4.10 -0.32
N GLY A 311 17.08 -5.06 0.54
CA GLY A 311 16.97 -6.49 0.24
C GLY A 311 16.20 -7.20 1.34
N GLN A 312 15.37 -8.16 0.94
CA GLN A 312 14.59 -9.01 1.82
C GLN A 312 14.67 -10.44 1.35
N LEU A 313 14.82 -11.37 2.29
CA LEU A 313 14.74 -12.80 2.07
C LEU A 313 13.80 -13.40 3.12
N GLY A 314 12.94 -14.31 2.70
CA GLY A 314 12.07 -15.04 3.59
C GLY A 314 11.85 -16.46 3.15
N ALA A 315 11.48 -17.32 4.10
CA ALA A 315 11.13 -18.71 3.87
C ALA A 315 9.93 -19.09 4.73
N THR A 316 8.95 -19.75 4.12
CA THR A 316 7.77 -20.28 4.79
C THR A 316 7.68 -21.78 4.48
N TRP A 317 7.68 -22.60 5.52
CA TRP A 317 7.34 -24.01 5.42
C TRP A 317 5.91 -24.22 5.95
N SER A 318 5.10 -24.95 5.22
CA SER A 318 3.72 -25.32 5.61
C SER A 318 3.46 -26.78 5.35
N GLY A 319 2.84 -27.47 6.32
CA GLY A 319 2.52 -28.88 6.18
C GLY A 319 2.01 -29.54 7.47
N PRO A 320 1.64 -30.82 7.41
CA PRO A 320 1.13 -31.55 8.55
C PRO A 320 2.26 -31.92 9.54
N VAL A 321 1.97 -31.74 10.84
CA VAL A 321 2.85 -32.12 11.96
C VAL A 321 2.00 -32.73 13.08
N GLY A 322 2.13 -34.04 13.34
CA GLY A 322 1.45 -34.70 14.44
C GLY A 322 -0.07 -34.59 14.45
N GLY A 323 -0.71 -34.57 13.25
CA GLY A 323 -2.18 -34.43 13.13
C GLY A 323 -2.69 -32.99 13.18
N LEU A 324 -1.80 -32.01 13.20
CA LEU A 324 -2.09 -30.58 13.06
C LEU A 324 -1.46 -30.07 11.75
N ASN A 325 -2.01 -28.99 11.21
CA ASN A 325 -1.34 -28.21 10.18
C ASN A 325 -0.43 -27.18 10.85
N ALA A 326 0.80 -27.08 10.40
CA ALA A 326 1.79 -26.15 10.93
C ALA A 326 2.34 -25.25 9.83
N GLU A 327 2.64 -24.01 10.19
CA GLU A 327 3.31 -23.03 9.34
C GLU A 327 4.45 -22.38 10.13
N PHE A 328 5.63 -22.33 9.53
CA PHE A 328 6.81 -21.67 10.07
C PHE A 328 7.36 -20.70 9.03
N THR A 329 7.43 -19.42 9.38
CA THR A 329 8.00 -18.37 8.53
C THR A 329 9.17 -17.72 9.22
N GLY A 330 10.29 -17.58 8.51
CA GLY A 330 11.44 -16.76 8.94
C GLY A 330 11.80 -15.77 7.84
N TRP A 331 12.18 -14.55 8.22
CA TRP A 331 12.55 -13.51 7.25
C TRP A 331 13.62 -12.58 7.79
N GLY A 332 14.37 -11.96 6.87
CA GLY A 332 15.35 -10.92 7.17
C GLY A 332 15.34 -9.83 6.11
N LEU A 333 15.61 -8.60 6.53
CA LEU A 333 15.62 -7.40 5.69
C LEU A 333 16.82 -6.52 6.05
N PHE A 334 17.47 -5.98 5.05
CA PHE A 334 18.37 -4.85 5.22
C PHE A 334 17.86 -3.66 4.38
N ARG A 335 18.07 -2.43 4.88
CA ARG A 335 17.74 -1.18 4.18
C ARG A 335 18.82 -0.14 4.44
N ARG A 336 19.18 0.61 3.41
CA ARG A 336 20.01 1.81 3.50
C ARG A 336 19.31 2.95 2.80
N MET A 337 19.25 4.11 3.45
CA MET A 337 18.57 5.28 2.93
C MET A 337 19.40 6.54 3.21
N ASP A 338 19.64 7.34 2.16
CA ASP A 338 20.09 8.73 2.25
C ASP A 338 18.93 9.62 1.81
N ASN A 339 18.45 10.48 2.71
CA ASN A 339 17.24 11.28 2.47
C ASN A 339 17.44 12.74 2.91
N PRO A 340 18.02 13.57 2.05
CA PRO A 340 17.99 15.03 2.21
C PRO A 340 16.56 15.55 2.12
N ILE A 341 16.11 16.20 3.18
CA ILE A 341 14.88 17.00 3.25
C ILE A 341 15.24 18.44 3.61
N PRO A 342 14.40 19.43 3.41
CA PRO A 342 14.79 20.82 3.60
C PRO A 342 15.52 21.15 4.90
N PRO A 343 15.10 20.70 6.11
CA PRO A 343 15.80 21.02 7.35
C PRO A 343 17.05 20.16 7.62
N ARG A 344 17.15 18.95 7.04
CA ARG A 344 18.17 17.96 7.44
C ARG A 344 18.44 16.91 6.37
N ILE A 345 19.54 16.19 6.55
CA ILE A 345 19.89 15.00 5.78
C ILE A 345 19.86 13.80 6.73
N ILE A 346 19.04 12.80 6.40
CA ILE A 346 18.84 11.59 7.18
C ILE A 346 19.60 10.45 6.52
N ASP A 347 20.53 9.84 7.25
CA ASP A 347 21.21 8.59 6.89
C ASP A 347 20.68 7.49 7.80
N LEU A 348 20.05 6.47 7.22
CA LEU A 348 19.43 5.36 7.96
C LEU A 348 19.93 4.03 7.42
N LYS A 349 20.44 3.19 8.33
CA LYS A 349 20.74 1.78 8.05
C LYS A 349 19.87 0.93 8.96
N ARG A 350 18.96 0.16 8.35
CA ARG A 350 18.05 -0.74 9.06
C ARG A 350 18.42 -2.18 8.81
N ASN A 351 18.44 -2.98 9.88
CA ASN A 351 18.41 -4.43 9.83
C ASN A 351 17.17 -4.90 10.61
N ALA A 352 16.39 -5.78 10.01
CA ALA A 352 15.22 -6.35 10.64
C ALA A 352 15.13 -7.84 10.32
N PHE A 353 14.58 -8.61 11.25
CA PHE A 353 14.29 -10.02 11.07
C PHE A 353 13.08 -10.43 11.90
N GLY A 354 12.44 -11.51 11.51
CA GLY A 354 11.32 -12.05 12.27
C GLY A 354 11.12 -13.53 12.06
N VAL A 355 10.38 -14.11 12.99
CA VAL A 355 9.96 -15.50 12.98
C VAL A 355 8.49 -15.59 13.34
N ARG A 356 7.76 -16.44 12.66
CA ARG A 356 6.38 -16.80 12.95
C ARG A 356 6.24 -18.29 13.03
N ALA A 357 5.41 -18.75 13.95
CA ALA A 357 4.97 -20.12 13.99
C ALA A 357 3.46 -20.16 14.29
N MET A 358 2.77 -21.03 13.59
CA MET A 358 1.34 -21.27 13.79
C MET A 358 1.05 -22.76 13.65
N VAL A 359 0.16 -23.26 14.50
CA VAL A 359 -0.44 -24.58 14.36
C VAL A 359 -1.95 -24.45 14.32
N SER A 360 -2.60 -25.32 13.55
CA SER A 360 -4.06 -25.33 13.44
C SER A 360 -4.59 -26.76 13.37
N THR A 361 -5.78 -26.98 13.91
CA THR A 361 -6.54 -28.19 13.66
C THR A 361 -7.12 -28.17 12.26
N GLU A 362 -7.32 -29.33 11.66
CA GLU A 362 -8.17 -29.47 10.49
C GLU A 362 -9.64 -29.26 10.86
N SER A 363 -10.42 -28.75 9.92
CA SER A 363 -11.89 -28.65 10.04
C SER A 363 -12.48 -28.86 8.65
N SER A 364 -13.48 -29.70 8.57
CA SER A 364 -14.28 -29.89 7.35
C SER A 364 -15.30 -28.75 7.18
N GLY A 365 -15.56 -27.96 8.24
CA GLY A 365 -16.61 -26.97 8.28
C GLY A 365 -17.99 -27.54 8.58
N ASP A 366 -18.06 -28.78 9.05
CA ASP A 366 -19.32 -29.43 9.40
C ASP A 366 -19.93 -28.84 10.70
N PRO A 367 -21.26 -28.90 10.85
CA PRO A 367 -21.92 -28.45 12.06
C PRO A 367 -21.42 -29.16 13.32
N GLY A 368 -21.11 -28.37 14.35
CA GLY A 368 -20.54 -28.83 15.62
C GLY A 368 -19.01 -28.87 15.65
N GLU A 369 -18.32 -28.63 14.55
CA GLU A 369 -16.87 -28.57 14.54
C GLU A 369 -16.30 -27.25 15.02
N VAL A 370 -15.13 -27.35 15.66
CA VAL A 370 -14.34 -26.20 16.11
C VAL A 370 -12.93 -26.32 15.56
N ALA A 371 -12.55 -25.41 14.69
CA ALA A 371 -11.16 -25.22 14.26
C ALA A 371 -10.44 -24.31 15.25
N LEU A 372 -9.27 -24.73 15.71
CA LEU A 372 -8.41 -23.95 16.61
C LEU A 372 -7.11 -23.59 15.90
N ARG A 373 -6.62 -22.37 16.15
CA ARG A 373 -5.32 -21.88 15.67
C ARG A 373 -4.61 -21.20 16.83
N ALA A 374 -3.35 -21.51 17.00
CA ALA A 374 -2.50 -20.87 17.99
C ALA A 374 -1.12 -20.60 17.38
N GLY A 375 -0.52 -19.51 17.77
CA GLY A 375 0.78 -19.16 17.24
C GLY A 375 1.43 -17.99 17.95
N PHE A 376 2.63 -17.67 17.45
CA PHE A 376 3.39 -16.51 17.90
C PHE A 376 4.08 -15.81 16.74
N ASP A 377 4.33 -14.53 16.91
CA ASP A 377 5.12 -13.67 16.03
C ASP A 377 6.23 -13.02 16.87
N LEU A 378 7.47 -13.03 16.35
CA LEU A 378 8.63 -12.32 16.92
C LEU A 378 9.23 -11.48 15.80
N ASP A 379 9.21 -10.16 15.94
CA ASP A 379 9.77 -9.23 14.98
C ASP A 379 10.82 -8.36 15.69
N PHE A 380 11.99 -8.19 15.07
CA PHE A 380 13.09 -7.36 15.58
C PHE A 380 13.54 -6.38 14.50
N GLN A 381 13.82 -5.14 14.93
CA GLN A 381 14.32 -4.07 14.08
C GLN A 381 15.42 -3.32 14.82
N ARG A 382 16.50 -2.99 14.10
CA ARG A 382 17.55 -2.09 14.58
C ARG A 382 17.92 -1.12 13.49
N ASP A 383 17.83 0.17 13.81
CA ASP A 383 18.20 1.29 12.97
C ASP A 383 19.46 1.97 13.50
N ASP A 384 20.43 2.21 12.63
CA ASP A 384 21.55 3.15 12.83
C ASP A 384 21.16 4.44 12.11
N ARG A 385 20.79 5.47 12.89
CA ARG A 385 20.29 6.74 12.39
C ARG A 385 21.27 7.88 12.67
N VAL A 386 21.67 8.56 11.60
CA VAL A 386 22.51 9.75 11.66
C VAL A 386 21.81 10.89 10.94
N GLU A 387 21.71 12.07 11.56
CA GLU A 387 21.11 13.24 10.91
C GLU A 387 22.05 14.43 10.98
N HIS A 388 22.12 15.18 9.88
CA HIS A 388 22.88 16.44 9.77
C HIS A 388 21.93 17.56 9.34
N SER A 389 22.24 18.81 9.69
CA SER A 389 21.56 19.96 9.07
C SER A 389 21.81 19.97 7.56
N ASN A 390 20.80 20.35 6.77
CA ASN A 390 20.94 20.44 5.31
C ASN A 390 21.43 21.84 4.91
N VAL A 391 22.68 21.92 4.42
CA VAL A 391 23.28 23.14 3.90
C VAL A 391 23.35 23.06 2.38
N ALA A 392 22.29 23.50 1.69
CA ALA A 392 22.19 23.48 0.23
C ALA A 392 22.52 22.09 -0.37
N GLY A 393 21.93 21.02 0.18
CA GLY A 393 22.13 19.64 -0.28
C GLY A 393 23.33 18.93 0.33
N SER A 394 24.18 19.64 1.11
CA SER A 394 25.36 19.06 1.77
C SER A 394 25.17 18.87 3.26
N ARG A 395 25.82 17.86 3.85
CA ARG A 395 25.79 17.59 5.31
C ARG A 395 26.51 18.72 6.06
N GLY A 396 25.74 19.42 6.91
CA GLY A 396 26.24 20.43 7.85
C GLY A 396 26.51 19.83 9.22
N THR A 397 26.06 20.52 10.28
CA THR A 397 26.24 20.10 11.66
C THR A 397 25.53 18.77 11.94
N LEU A 398 26.18 17.86 12.64
CA LEU A 398 25.61 16.61 13.15
C LEU A 398 24.56 16.97 14.22
N THR A 399 23.32 16.51 14.03
CA THR A 399 22.18 16.83 14.91
C THR A 399 21.59 15.61 15.59
N LYS A 400 21.84 14.39 15.06
CA LYS A 400 21.40 13.13 15.66
C LYS A 400 22.38 12.04 15.28
N ASP A 401 22.71 11.18 16.25
CA ASP A 401 23.54 9.99 16.07
C ASP A 401 23.12 8.95 17.13
N GLN A 402 22.32 7.96 16.68
CA GLN A 402 21.71 7.02 17.63
C GLN A 402 21.41 5.66 17.01
N PHE A 403 21.33 4.63 17.85
CA PHE A 403 20.67 3.37 17.53
C PHE A 403 19.23 3.40 18.04
N GLU A 404 18.31 2.92 17.22
CA GLU A 404 16.91 2.72 17.55
C GLU A 404 16.61 1.23 17.42
N THR A 405 16.14 0.57 18.48
CA THR A 405 15.85 -0.86 18.49
C THR A 405 14.39 -1.07 18.84
N VAL A 406 13.74 -2.01 18.18
CA VAL A 406 12.38 -2.45 18.51
C VAL A 406 12.34 -3.97 18.50
N ALA A 407 11.80 -4.54 19.57
CA ALA A 407 11.40 -5.93 19.65
C ALA A 407 9.88 -6.01 19.84
N ALA A 408 9.20 -6.72 18.95
CA ALA A 408 7.77 -6.94 19.01
C ALA A 408 7.50 -8.45 19.17
N THR A 409 6.74 -8.80 20.21
CA THR A 409 6.34 -10.18 20.51
C THR A 409 4.83 -10.24 20.54
N GLY A 410 4.23 -11.18 19.82
CA GLY A 410 2.80 -11.44 19.86
C GLY A 410 2.48 -12.91 20.00
N VAL A 411 1.54 -13.27 20.88
CA VAL A 411 0.97 -14.61 20.97
C VAL A 411 -0.52 -14.56 20.76
N PHE A 412 -1.08 -15.51 20.03
CA PHE A 412 -2.50 -15.50 19.70
C PHE A 412 -3.13 -16.88 19.77
N LEU A 413 -4.44 -16.85 20.03
CA LEU A 413 -5.34 -17.99 19.92
C LEU A 413 -6.58 -17.54 19.15
N GLN A 414 -6.99 -18.32 18.17
CA GLN A 414 -8.18 -18.09 17.36
C GLN A 414 -8.99 -19.38 17.26
N SER A 415 -10.31 -19.26 17.29
CA SER A 415 -11.22 -20.36 17.05
C SER A 415 -12.26 -19.98 16.02
N THR A 416 -12.68 -20.95 15.22
CA THR A 416 -13.84 -20.86 14.33
C THR A 416 -14.73 -22.05 14.61
N ALA A 417 -15.97 -21.79 14.99
CA ALA A 417 -16.98 -22.82 15.30
C ALA A 417 -18.09 -22.77 14.24
N THR A 418 -18.35 -23.86 13.56
CA THR A 418 -19.52 -24.06 12.70
C THR A 418 -20.68 -24.54 13.60
N LEU A 419 -21.57 -23.62 13.99
CA LEU A 419 -22.66 -23.93 14.92
C LEU A 419 -23.78 -24.70 14.25
N THR A 420 -24.10 -24.31 13.02
CA THR A 420 -25.06 -24.99 12.13
C THR A 420 -24.54 -24.89 10.70
N GLU A 421 -25.20 -25.52 9.73
CA GLU A 421 -24.86 -25.34 8.30
C GLU A 421 -24.86 -23.87 7.87
N GLN A 422 -25.61 -23.01 8.54
CA GLN A 422 -25.82 -21.59 8.19
C GLN A 422 -25.13 -20.62 9.13
N VAL A 423 -24.64 -21.05 10.28
CA VAL A 423 -24.14 -20.14 11.32
C VAL A 423 -22.72 -20.50 11.73
N SER A 424 -21.81 -19.58 11.54
CA SER A 424 -20.42 -19.69 11.95
C SER A 424 -20.04 -18.59 12.93
N LEU A 425 -19.32 -18.95 13.98
CA LEU A 425 -18.80 -18.04 15.01
C LEU A 425 -17.27 -18.09 14.99
N MET A 426 -16.63 -16.92 14.97
CA MET A 426 -15.19 -16.76 15.11
C MET A 426 -14.87 -16.00 16.38
N GLY A 427 -13.87 -16.47 17.15
CA GLY A 427 -13.33 -15.77 18.31
C GLY A 427 -11.81 -15.71 18.24
N GLY A 428 -11.22 -14.66 18.76
CA GLY A 428 -9.77 -14.50 18.81
C GLY A 428 -9.32 -13.68 20.01
N LEU A 429 -8.13 -14.00 20.49
CA LEU A 429 -7.44 -13.27 21.55
C LEU A 429 -5.96 -13.22 21.21
N ARG A 430 -5.37 -12.04 21.33
CA ARG A 430 -3.93 -11.82 21.10
C ARG A 430 -3.38 -10.91 22.18
N TYR A 431 -2.19 -11.24 22.65
CA TYR A 431 -1.36 -10.36 23.49
C TYR A 431 -0.13 -9.95 22.72
N ASP A 432 0.12 -8.65 22.66
CA ASP A 432 1.30 -8.06 22.05
C ASP A 432 2.11 -7.27 23.06
N ARG A 433 3.45 -7.33 22.94
CA ARG A 433 4.41 -6.55 23.69
C ARG A 433 5.45 -5.96 22.74
N PHE A 434 5.63 -4.64 22.83
CA PHE A 434 6.58 -3.87 22.05
C PHE A 434 7.58 -3.22 22.98
N GLU A 435 8.87 -3.48 22.76
CA GLU A 435 9.97 -2.92 23.50
C GLU A 435 10.77 -2.02 22.58
N PHE A 436 10.80 -0.73 22.89
CA PHE A 436 11.54 0.29 22.17
C PHE A 436 12.73 0.71 22.98
N GLU A 437 13.90 0.86 22.34
CA GLU A 437 15.13 1.36 22.94
C GLU A 437 15.78 2.37 22.00
N VAL A 438 16.24 3.50 22.53
CA VAL A 438 17.13 4.42 21.86
C VAL A 438 18.44 4.53 22.63
N ASN A 439 19.55 4.38 21.92
CA ASN A 439 20.89 4.58 22.42
C ASN A 439 21.52 5.78 21.68
N ASP A 440 21.50 6.94 22.33
CA ASP A 440 22.03 8.20 21.81
C ASP A 440 23.55 8.24 22.00
N ARG A 441 24.27 8.46 20.91
CA ARG A 441 25.74 8.53 20.89
C ARG A 441 26.28 9.96 20.99
N LEU A 442 25.41 10.96 21.03
CA LEU A 442 25.81 12.36 21.22
C LEU A 442 26.16 12.64 22.71
N PRO A 443 26.96 13.65 22.99
CA PRO A 443 27.35 13.99 24.37
C PRO A 443 26.18 14.26 25.32
N ALA A 444 25.02 14.71 24.80
CA ALA A 444 23.81 14.94 25.57
C ALA A 444 23.24 13.64 26.17
N ASN A 445 23.50 12.49 25.53
CA ASN A 445 23.08 11.15 25.91
C ASN A 445 21.61 11.06 26.38
N ASN A 446 20.68 11.33 25.49
CA ASN A 446 19.24 11.20 25.75
C ASN A 446 18.75 9.79 25.38
N SER A 447 19.49 8.76 25.83
CA SER A 447 19.09 7.36 25.70
C SER A 447 17.87 7.07 26.56
N GLY A 448 17.10 6.06 26.20
CA GLY A 448 15.92 5.63 26.96
C GLY A 448 15.25 4.43 26.34
N ASP A 449 14.35 3.84 27.08
CA ASP A 449 13.54 2.70 26.67
C ASP A 449 12.06 2.95 26.94
N ARG A 450 11.23 2.17 26.26
CA ARG A 450 9.80 2.21 26.44
C ARG A 450 9.16 0.87 26.12
N VAL A 451 8.22 0.45 26.96
CA VAL A 451 7.45 -0.79 26.77
C VAL A 451 5.98 -0.43 26.59
N MET A 452 5.35 -1.04 25.61
CA MET A 452 3.93 -0.93 25.33
C MET A 452 3.35 -2.33 25.15
N ASP A 453 2.25 -2.65 25.79
CA ASP A 453 1.57 -3.93 25.68
C ASP A 453 0.07 -3.75 25.55
N GLU A 454 -0.60 -4.71 24.89
CA GLU A 454 -2.04 -4.68 24.65
C GLU A 454 -2.59 -6.09 24.52
N LEU A 455 -3.81 -6.28 25.08
CA LEU A 455 -4.62 -7.48 24.89
C LEU A 455 -5.76 -7.18 23.94
N SER A 456 -5.79 -7.87 22.82
CA SER A 456 -6.70 -7.60 21.70
C SER A 456 -7.70 -8.76 21.50
N PRO A 457 -8.93 -8.67 22.03
CA PRO A 457 -10.01 -9.61 21.73
C PRO A 457 -10.71 -9.28 20.41
N THR A 458 -11.30 -10.31 19.79
CA THR A 458 -12.24 -10.20 18.68
C THR A 458 -13.30 -11.27 18.73
N VAL A 459 -14.48 -10.96 18.21
CA VAL A 459 -15.56 -11.92 17.97
C VAL A 459 -16.29 -11.55 16.69
N GLY A 460 -16.67 -12.55 15.89
CA GLY A 460 -17.40 -12.36 14.65
C GLY A 460 -18.39 -13.48 14.41
N LEU A 461 -19.55 -13.13 13.85
CA LEU A 461 -20.64 -14.04 13.53
C LEU A 461 -20.98 -13.89 12.05
N VAL A 462 -21.25 -15.02 11.41
CA VAL A 462 -21.81 -15.07 10.06
C VAL A 462 -23.06 -15.91 10.05
N VAL A 463 -24.08 -15.43 9.35
CA VAL A 463 -25.31 -16.15 9.07
C VAL A 463 -25.52 -16.22 7.57
N GLU A 464 -25.43 -17.39 6.99
CA GLU A 464 -25.82 -17.69 5.61
C GLU A 464 -27.35 -17.71 5.52
N ALA A 465 -27.95 -16.54 5.28
CA ALA A 465 -29.41 -16.37 5.22
C ALA A 465 -30.03 -17.08 4.01
N SER A 466 -29.24 -17.32 2.96
CA SER A 466 -29.56 -18.14 1.81
C SER A 466 -28.27 -18.55 1.09
N PRO A 467 -28.29 -19.47 0.12
CA PRO A 467 -27.09 -19.82 -0.67
C PRO A 467 -26.45 -18.65 -1.42
N THR A 468 -27.16 -17.52 -1.53
CA THR A 468 -26.69 -16.34 -2.25
C THR A 468 -26.60 -15.09 -1.39
N LEU A 469 -26.81 -15.19 -0.06
CA LEU A 469 -26.80 -14.04 0.86
C LEU A 469 -26.23 -14.44 2.22
N SER A 470 -25.13 -13.80 2.62
CA SER A 470 -24.55 -13.89 3.94
C SER A 470 -24.69 -12.54 4.67
N ILE A 471 -25.03 -12.61 5.96
CA ILE A 471 -25.04 -11.48 6.89
C ILE A 471 -23.91 -11.72 7.89
N PHE A 472 -23.10 -10.72 8.15
CA PHE A 472 -22.01 -10.81 9.10
C PHE A 472 -22.00 -9.66 10.08
N GLY A 473 -21.43 -9.91 11.24
CA GLY A 473 -21.15 -8.87 12.22
C GLY A 473 -19.92 -9.21 13.04
N ASN A 474 -19.19 -8.20 13.46
CA ASN A 474 -18.01 -8.39 14.31
C ASN A 474 -17.85 -7.26 15.33
N PHE A 475 -17.13 -7.60 16.39
CA PHE A 475 -16.53 -6.66 17.32
C PHE A 475 -15.04 -6.98 17.43
N ALA A 476 -14.19 -5.97 17.24
CA ALA A 476 -12.75 -6.13 17.29
C ALA A 476 -12.08 -4.90 17.90
N THR A 477 -10.93 -5.12 18.53
CA THR A 477 -10.10 -4.05 19.07
C THR A 477 -9.04 -3.61 18.06
N SER A 478 -8.60 -2.37 18.17
CA SER A 478 -7.55 -1.76 17.35
C SER A 478 -6.36 -1.34 18.20
N LEU A 479 -5.17 -1.53 17.64
CA LEU A 479 -3.90 -1.11 18.22
C LEU A 479 -3.03 -0.50 17.11
N ALA A 480 -2.42 0.65 17.39
CA ALA A 480 -1.35 1.23 16.60
C ALA A 480 -0.34 1.92 17.54
N THR A 481 0.87 1.37 17.63
CA THR A 481 1.95 1.99 18.41
C THR A 481 2.50 3.22 17.69
N PRO A 482 3.06 4.21 18.40
CA PRO A 482 3.96 5.16 17.75
C PRO A 482 5.14 4.43 17.12
N THR A 483 5.61 4.90 15.98
CA THR A 483 6.83 4.38 15.34
C THR A 483 8.08 4.93 16.03
N THR A 484 9.23 4.32 15.80
CA THR A 484 10.52 4.85 16.31
C THR A 484 10.75 6.30 15.88
N THR A 485 10.42 6.64 14.64
CA THR A 485 10.56 8.01 14.12
C THR A 485 9.67 9.01 14.87
N GLU A 486 8.45 8.63 15.20
CA GLU A 486 7.50 9.47 15.94
C GLU A 486 7.96 9.65 17.40
N LEU A 487 8.37 8.57 18.05
CA LEU A 487 8.92 8.59 19.41
C LEU A 487 10.23 9.39 19.50
N ALA A 488 11.13 9.24 18.54
CA ALA A 488 12.43 9.88 18.53
C ALA A 488 12.42 11.35 18.11
N ASN A 489 11.25 11.91 17.77
CA ASN A 489 11.07 13.32 17.45
C ASN A 489 10.40 14.05 18.62
N THR A 490 11.18 14.86 19.37
CA THR A 490 10.67 15.73 20.44
C THR A 490 10.50 17.15 19.93
N PRO A 491 9.39 17.85 20.25
CA PRO A 491 9.14 19.23 19.80
C PRO A 491 10.21 20.22 20.24
N GLU A 492 10.83 20.00 21.39
CA GLU A 492 11.89 20.80 21.97
C GLU A 492 13.24 20.63 21.24
N GLY A 493 13.29 19.73 20.23
CA GLY A 493 14.49 19.48 19.44
C GLY A 493 15.53 18.60 20.12
N GLY A 494 15.18 17.98 21.23
CA GLY A 494 16.01 17.00 21.93
C GLY A 494 16.23 15.71 21.15
N THR A 495 17.17 14.92 21.61
CA THR A 495 17.36 13.50 21.24
C THR A 495 16.63 12.63 22.27
N GLY A 496 16.52 11.32 22.04
CA GLY A 496 15.79 10.40 22.91
C GLY A 496 14.33 10.23 22.49
N PHE A 497 13.52 9.62 23.33
CA PHE A 497 12.10 9.36 23.07
C PHE A 497 11.19 10.43 23.68
N ASN A 498 10.12 10.74 22.95
CA ASN A 498 9.02 11.54 23.49
C ASN A 498 8.24 10.70 24.53
N PRO A 499 8.27 11.07 25.82
CA PRO A 499 7.65 10.27 26.87
C PRO A 499 6.12 10.36 26.85
N ASP A 500 5.55 11.38 26.20
CA ASP A 500 4.12 11.67 26.25
C ASP A 500 3.32 10.88 25.21
N LEU A 501 3.99 10.28 24.20
CA LEU A 501 3.29 9.51 23.17
C LEU A 501 2.84 8.13 23.67
N ASN A 502 1.55 7.87 23.61
CA ASN A 502 0.92 6.61 23.95
C ASN A 502 0.43 5.86 22.71
N PRO A 503 0.27 4.52 22.78
CA PRO A 503 -0.37 3.77 21.72
C PRO A 503 -1.79 4.29 21.45
N GLN A 504 -2.14 4.35 20.18
CA GLN A 504 -3.53 4.55 19.78
C GLN A 504 -4.26 3.22 19.94
N THR A 505 -5.33 3.20 20.72
CA THR A 505 -6.17 2.01 20.94
C THR A 505 -7.64 2.33 20.67
N GLY A 506 -8.46 1.30 20.46
CA GLY A 506 -9.87 1.50 20.27
C GLY A 506 -10.64 0.22 20.05
N ASN A 507 -11.91 0.37 19.72
CA ASN A 507 -12.78 -0.74 19.38
C ASN A 507 -13.71 -0.38 18.23
N THR A 508 -14.08 -1.39 17.45
CA THR A 508 -14.99 -1.27 16.31
C THR A 508 -16.07 -2.32 16.39
N GLY A 509 -17.32 -1.89 16.20
CA GLY A 509 -18.44 -2.75 15.85
C GLY A 509 -18.79 -2.59 14.38
N GLU A 510 -19.02 -3.69 13.69
CA GLU A 510 -19.40 -3.74 12.29
C GLU A 510 -20.56 -4.70 12.06
N VAL A 511 -21.47 -4.33 11.16
CA VAL A 511 -22.49 -5.21 10.60
C VAL A 511 -22.55 -5.01 9.09
N GLY A 512 -22.63 -6.09 8.34
CA GLY A 512 -22.71 -6.04 6.89
C GLY A 512 -23.44 -7.24 6.31
N PHE A 513 -23.67 -7.16 5.01
CA PHE A 513 -24.17 -8.27 4.22
C PHE A 513 -23.47 -8.29 2.85
N ARG A 514 -23.35 -9.47 2.30
CA ARG A 514 -22.85 -9.71 0.95
C ARG A 514 -23.67 -10.76 0.26
N GLY A 515 -23.78 -10.63 -1.05
CA GLY A 515 -24.60 -11.57 -1.79
C GLY A 515 -24.44 -11.47 -3.29
N GLN A 516 -25.21 -12.33 -3.96
CA GLN A 516 -25.31 -12.40 -5.41
C GLN A 516 -26.77 -12.43 -5.85
N ALA A 517 -27.06 -11.79 -6.98
CA ALA A 517 -28.37 -11.84 -7.62
C ALA A 517 -28.22 -12.31 -9.08
N ASN A 518 -28.94 -13.37 -9.44
CA ASN A 518 -29.01 -13.91 -10.82
C ASN A 518 -27.64 -14.26 -11.44
N ASN A 519 -26.64 -14.61 -10.67
CA ASN A 519 -25.26 -14.90 -11.09
C ASN A 519 -24.61 -13.77 -11.92
N ARG A 520 -25.23 -12.59 -11.95
CA ARG A 520 -24.77 -11.42 -12.72
C ARG A 520 -24.42 -10.23 -11.86
N PHE A 521 -24.94 -10.16 -10.67
CA PHE A 521 -24.70 -9.06 -9.74
C PHE A 521 -24.14 -9.61 -8.44
N GLY A 522 -22.96 -9.14 -8.06
CA GLY A 522 -22.40 -9.31 -6.72
C GLY A 522 -22.52 -7.99 -5.98
N PHE A 523 -22.83 -8.03 -4.67
CA PHE A 523 -22.93 -6.83 -3.86
C PHE A 523 -22.41 -7.08 -2.44
N GLU A 524 -21.89 -6.04 -1.83
CA GLU A 524 -21.52 -6.01 -0.42
C GLU A 524 -21.86 -4.63 0.14
N MET A 525 -22.36 -4.61 1.37
CA MET A 525 -22.56 -3.38 2.13
C MET A 525 -22.21 -3.63 3.59
N SER A 526 -21.53 -2.67 4.22
CA SER A 526 -21.28 -2.69 5.67
C SER A 526 -21.39 -1.31 6.27
N VAL A 527 -21.74 -1.28 7.56
CA VAL A 527 -21.70 -0.10 8.42
C VAL A 527 -20.84 -0.39 9.63
N PHE A 528 -20.05 0.59 10.04
CA PHE A 528 -19.15 0.44 11.17
C PHE A 528 -19.13 1.67 12.06
N LEU A 529 -18.79 1.43 13.32
CA LEU A 529 -18.54 2.44 14.34
C LEU A 529 -17.24 2.11 15.06
N THR A 530 -16.28 3.02 15.01
CA THR A 530 -14.99 2.91 15.71
C THR A 530 -14.83 4.04 16.70
N ASN A 531 -14.50 3.70 17.94
CA ASN A 531 -14.12 4.66 18.98
C ASN A 531 -12.63 4.48 19.28
N LEU A 532 -11.86 5.56 19.15
CA LEU A 532 -10.41 5.58 19.37
C LEU A 532 -10.05 6.42 20.59
N LYS A 533 -8.94 6.05 21.23
CA LYS A 533 -8.26 6.80 22.28
C LYS A 533 -6.82 7.03 21.88
N ASN A 534 -6.26 8.15 22.31
CA ASN A 534 -4.85 8.50 22.09
C ASN A 534 -4.47 8.49 20.61
N GLU A 535 -5.33 8.99 19.74
CA GLU A 535 -5.04 9.04 18.31
C GLU A 535 -3.82 9.92 18.05
N LEU A 536 -2.88 9.46 17.24
CA LEU A 536 -1.62 10.15 16.98
C LEU A 536 -1.82 11.23 15.91
N VAL A 537 -1.60 12.47 16.30
CA VAL A 537 -1.83 13.67 15.49
C VAL A 537 -0.49 14.27 15.09
N PRO A 538 -0.18 14.36 13.77
CA PRO A 538 1.04 15.02 13.30
C PRO A 538 0.89 16.54 13.34
N PHE A 539 1.99 17.26 13.60
CA PHE A 539 2.07 18.71 13.49
C PHE A 539 3.49 19.18 13.17
N GLU A 540 3.61 20.36 12.58
CA GLU A 540 4.88 21.06 12.33
C GLU A 540 4.95 22.33 13.16
N THR A 541 6.16 22.80 13.47
CA THR A 541 6.39 24.06 14.19
C THR A 541 7.16 25.05 13.32
N ALA A 542 6.99 26.36 13.58
CA ALA A 542 7.72 27.41 12.88
C ALA A 542 9.25 27.33 13.06
N ALA A 543 9.69 26.83 14.21
CA ALA A 543 11.11 26.72 14.52
C ALA A 543 11.82 25.60 13.76
N GLN A 544 11.06 24.60 13.27
CA GLN A 544 11.61 23.41 12.62
C GLN A 544 10.77 23.05 11.38
N ASP A 545 10.66 23.99 10.43
CA ASP A 545 9.91 23.84 9.18
C ASP A 545 10.24 22.54 8.44
N GLY A 546 9.21 21.75 8.14
CA GLY A 546 9.31 20.44 7.48
C GLY A 546 9.73 19.30 8.41
N ARG A 547 9.87 19.52 9.72
CA ARG A 547 9.99 18.47 10.72
C ARG A 547 8.62 18.21 11.33
N VAL A 548 8.17 16.96 11.24
CA VAL A 548 6.90 16.54 11.81
C VAL A 548 7.10 15.98 13.19
N PHE A 549 6.28 16.43 14.11
CA PHE A 549 6.14 15.94 15.48
C PHE A 549 4.78 15.27 15.66
N HIS A 550 4.60 14.53 16.72
CA HIS A 550 3.34 13.87 17.04
C HIS A 550 2.92 14.17 18.48
N ARG A 551 1.61 14.20 18.67
CA ARG A 551 0.93 14.24 19.98
C ARG A 551 -0.27 13.30 19.96
N ASN A 552 -0.79 12.91 21.11
CA ASN A 552 -2.05 12.19 21.18
C ASN A 552 -3.24 13.15 21.26
N SER A 553 -4.35 12.82 20.56
CA SER A 553 -5.68 13.35 20.89
C SER A 553 -6.26 12.59 22.08
N GLY A 554 -7.33 13.08 22.70
CA GLY A 554 -8.05 12.36 23.72
C GLY A 554 -8.86 11.21 23.14
N ARG A 555 -9.97 11.53 22.47
CA ARG A 555 -10.91 10.56 21.87
C ARG A 555 -11.37 11.01 20.50
N SER A 556 -11.64 10.01 19.63
CA SER A 556 -12.18 10.23 18.29
C SER A 556 -13.16 9.16 17.92
N THR A 557 -14.19 9.52 17.15
CA THR A 557 -15.21 8.59 16.65
C THR A 557 -15.24 8.59 15.13
N TYR A 558 -15.22 7.39 14.54
CA TYR A 558 -15.35 7.14 13.10
C TYR A 558 -16.62 6.36 12.82
N LYS A 559 -17.51 6.91 12.02
CA LYS A 559 -18.74 6.26 11.55
C LYS A 559 -18.68 6.12 10.06
N GLY A 560 -18.97 4.94 9.52
CA GLY A 560 -18.89 4.77 8.09
C GLY A 560 -19.89 3.80 7.50
N LEU A 561 -20.06 3.96 6.20
CA LEU A 561 -20.81 3.09 5.32
C LEU A 561 -19.96 2.78 4.11
N GLU A 562 -19.87 1.52 3.78
CA GLU A 562 -19.21 1.00 2.58
C GLU A 562 -20.22 0.21 1.76
N ALA A 563 -20.21 0.40 0.46
CA ALA A 563 -21.05 -0.36 -0.45
C ALA A 563 -20.30 -0.64 -1.75
N SER A 564 -20.48 -1.82 -2.32
CA SER A 564 -19.98 -2.15 -3.66
C SER A 564 -20.97 -3.03 -4.41
N VAL A 565 -21.03 -2.82 -5.72
CA VAL A 565 -21.77 -3.65 -6.67
C VAL A 565 -20.86 -3.99 -7.81
N ARG A 566 -20.84 -5.26 -8.21
CA ARG A 566 -20.18 -5.76 -9.42
C ARG A 566 -21.26 -6.33 -10.32
N ALA A 567 -21.13 -6.09 -11.61
CA ALA A 567 -22.08 -6.58 -12.60
C ALA A 567 -21.34 -7.19 -13.79
N VAL A 568 -21.85 -8.33 -14.28
CA VAL A 568 -21.47 -8.94 -15.56
C VAL A 568 -22.73 -9.02 -16.41
N LEU A 569 -22.75 -8.24 -17.46
CA LEU A 569 -23.90 -8.07 -18.34
C LEU A 569 -23.65 -8.78 -19.68
N PRO A 570 -24.69 -9.08 -20.44
CA PRO A 570 -24.54 -9.65 -21.79
C PRO A 570 -23.64 -8.80 -22.70
N GLN A 571 -23.13 -9.40 -23.76
CA GLN A 571 -22.29 -8.76 -24.78
C GLN A 571 -20.91 -8.29 -24.26
N GLY A 572 -20.37 -8.96 -23.23
CA GLY A 572 -19.04 -8.68 -22.70
C GLY A 572 -18.94 -7.37 -21.91
N VAL A 573 -20.05 -6.85 -21.41
CA VAL A 573 -20.06 -5.67 -20.54
C VAL A 573 -19.90 -6.08 -19.10
N SER A 574 -18.93 -5.50 -18.39
CA SER A 574 -18.76 -5.68 -16.95
C SER A 574 -18.52 -4.34 -16.26
N GLY A 575 -18.90 -4.25 -15.01
CA GLY A 575 -18.72 -3.01 -14.25
C GLY A 575 -18.63 -3.24 -12.76
N GLN A 576 -18.08 -2.24 -12.09
CA GLN A 576 -18.01 -2.16 -10.64
C GLN A 576 -18.31 -0.73 -10.22
N LEU A 577 -19.07 -0.60 -9.15
CA LEU A 577 -19.30 0.68 -8.47
C LEU A 577 -19.05 0.47 -6.98
N SER A 578 -18.27 1.35 -6.37
CA SER A 578 -18.04 1.33 -4.92
C SER A 578 -18.21 2.72 -4.32
N TYR A 579 -18.80 2.77 -3.15
CA TYR A 579 -19.01 3.98 -2.38
C TYR A 579 -18.50 3.81 -0.96
N THR A 580 -17.83 4.85 -0.47
CA THR A 580 -17.32 4.94 0.90
C THR A 580 -17.74 6.27 1.51
N LEU A 581 -18.38 6.21 2.68
CA LEU A 581 -18.62 7.34 3.55
C LEU A 581 -17.89 7.10 4.87
N VAL A 582 -17.07 8.06 5.30
CA VAL A 582 -16.44 8.05 6.63
C VAL A 582 -16.62 9.41 7.30
N ASP A 583 -17.44 9.43 8.35
CA ASP A 583 -17.63 10.60 9.22
C ASP A 583 -16.74 10.43 10.45
N ALA A 584 -15.56 11.04 10.42
CA ALA A 584 -14.55 10.93 11.46
C ALA A 584 -14.36 12.28 12.16
N LYS A 585 -14.51 12.31 13.50
CA LYS A 585 -14.46 13.52 14.30
C LYS A 585 -13.70 13.33 15.60
N PHE A 586 -13.08 14.41 16.06
CA PHE A 586 -12.59 14.50 17.42
C PHE A 586 -13.78 14.62 18.39
N ASP A 587 -13.81 13.78 19.42
CA ASP A 587 -14.76 13.90 20.52
C ASP A 587 -14.14 14.68 21.67
N GLU A 588 -12.82 14.59 21.84
CA GLU A 588 -12.07 15.22 22.90
C GLU A 588 -10.64 15.50 22.42
N PHE A 589 -10.39 16.73 22.02
CA PHE A 589 -9.07 17.18 21.59
C PHE A 589 -8.87 18.66 21.81
N SER A 590 -7.83 19.03 22.58
CA SER A 590 -7.43 20.41 22.79
C SER A 590 -5.91 20.55 22.73
N VAL A 591 -5.44 21.71 22.27
CA VAL A 591 -4.01 22.06 22.17
C VAL A 591 -3.84 23.51 22.59
N GLU A 592 -3.01 23.77 23.61
CA GLU A 592 -2.66 25.12 24.07
C GLU A 592 -3.88 26.00 24.41
N GLY A 593 -5.01 25.38 24.77
CA GLY A 593 -6.26 26.07 25.11
C GLY A 593 -7.28 26.14 23.96
N ASP A 594 -6.88 25.87 22.73
CA ASP A 594 -7.80 25.72 21.59
C ASP A 594 -8.49 24.36 21.66
N VAL A 595 -9.80 24.31 21.48
CA VAL A 595 -10.64 23.12 21.53
C VAL A 595 -11.09 22.75 20.12
N PHE A 596 -10.85 21.51 19.73
CA PHE A 596 -11.18 20.97 18.41
C PHE A 596 -12.30 19.93 18.43
N ASP A 597 -13.02 19.81 19.54
CA ASP A 597 -14.14 18.88 19.70
C ASP A 597 -15.20 19.10 18.62
N GLY A 598 -15.64 18.00 17.99
CA GLY A 598 -16.61 18.04 16.89
C GLY A 598 -16.04 18.34 15.51
N ASN A 599 -14.78 18.76 15.41
CA ASN A 599 -14.09 19.00 14.12
C ASN A 599 -13.84 17.67 13.40
N PHE A 600 -13.88 17.73 12.06
CA PHE A 600 -13.50 16.60 11.22
C PHE A 600 -12.01 16.33 11.32
N ILE A 601 -11.66 15.05 11.34
CA ILE A 601 -10.29 14.59 11.33
C ILE A 601 -9.67 14.85 9.95
N PRO A 602 -8.54 15.57 9.87
CA PRO A 602 -7.94 15.93 8.59
C PRO A 602 -7.22 14.75 7.92
N GLY A 603 -6.96 14.89 6.62
CA GLY A 603 -6.27 13.89 5.79
C GLY A 603 -7.18 12.86 5.14
N LEU A 604 -8.47 12.84 5.48
CA LEU A 604 -9.46 11.87 5.05
C LEU A 604 -10.53 12.49 4.15
N ALA A 605 -10.83 11.86 3.02
CA ALA A 605 -12.00 12.20 2.22
C ALA A 605 -13.26 11.62 2.87
N ARG A 606 -14.24 12.49 3.17
CA ARG A 606 -15.49 12.05 3.80
C ARG A 606 -16.32 11.14 2.88
N ASN A 607 -16.34 11.44 1.58
CA ASN A 607 -17.08 10.69 0.56
C ASN A 607 -16.14 10.30 -0.56
N ARG A 608 -16.23 9.07 -1.02
CA ARG A 608 -15.55 8.60 -2.23
C ARG A 608 -16.48 7.70 -3.03
N LEU A 609 -16.51 7.91 -4.35
CA LEU A 609 -17.24 7.08 -5.29
C LEU A 609 -16.32 6.67 -6.41
N GLU A 610 -16.15 5.38 -6.62
CA GLU A 610 -15.32 4.81 -7.67
C GLU A 610 -16.17 3.95 -8.58
N GLY A 611 -16.01 4.13 -9.89
CA GLY A 611 -16.71 3.37 -10.91
C GLY A 611 -15.77 2.86 -11.99
N LEU A 612 -16.02 1.64 -12.46
CA LEU A 612 -15.34 1.04 -13.59
C LEU A 612 -16.38 0.42 -14.50
N LEU A 613 -16.29 0.72 -15.79
CA LEU A 613 -17.06 0.06 -16.84
C LEU A 613 -16.10 -0.47 -17.90
N ARG A 614 -16.20 -1.77 -18.20
CA ARG A 614 -15.40 -2.44 -19.23
C ARG A 614 -16.33 -3.10 -20.25
N VAL A 615 -15.96 -2.98 -21.51
CA VAL A 615 -16.58 -3.69 -22.62
C VAL A 615 -15.51 -4.53 -23.29
N THR A 616 -15.75 -5.84 -23.46
CA THR A 616 -14.87 -6.77 -24.15
C THR A 616 -15.58 -7.36 -25.35
N GLN A 617 -15.02 -7.22 -26.55
CA GLN A 617 -15.56 -7.79 -27.80
C GLN A 617 -14.45 -8.49 -28.56
N GLY A 618 -14.50 -9.82 -28.59
CA GLY A 618 -13.40 -10.60 -29.11
C GLY A 618 -12.11 -10.27 -28.35
N PRO A 619 -11.02 -9.95 -29.05
CA PRO A 619 -9.76 -9.60 -28.38
C PRO A 619 -9.72 -8.16 -27.88
N TRP A 620 -10.60 -7.30 -28.36
CA TRP A 620 -10.61 -5.89 -27.98
C TRP A 620 -11.32 -5.67 -26.65
N TYR A 621 -10.74 -4.80 -25.83
CA TYR A 621 -11.39 -4.25 -24.65
C TYR A 621 -11.31 -2.73 -24.63
N GLY A 622 -12.34 -2.10 -24.06
CA GLY A 622 -12.37 -0.69 -23.70
C GLY A 622 -12.82 -0.54 -22.25
N GLU A 623 -12.21 0.38 -21.53
CA GLU A 623 -12.49 0.62 -20.12
C GLU A 623 -12.59 2.11 -19.85
N VAL A 624 -13.57 2.49 -19.03
CA VAL A 624 -13.72 3.83 -18.47
C VAL A 624 -13.72 3.70 -16.95
N ARG A 625 -12.92 4.51 -16.28
CA ARG A 625 -12.87 4.62 -14.82
C ARG A 625 -13.26 6.02 -14.40
N GLY A 626 -13.96 6.14 -13.28
CA GLY A 626 -14.28 7.40 -12.64
C GLY A 626 -13.96 7.31 -11.14
N ASP A 627 -13.31 8.34 -10.59
CA ASP A 627 -13.02 8.45 -9.16
C ASP A 627 -13.42 9.84 -8.67
N TYR A 628 -14.48 9.92 -7.86
CA TYR A 628 -14.87 11.11 -7.13
C TYR A 628 -14.33 11.06 -5.71
N VAL A 629 -13.54 12.07 -5.35
CA VAL A 629 -13.01 12.28 -4.01
C VAL A 629 -13.61 13.56 -3.42
N GLY A 630 -14.27 13.43 -2.29
CA GLY A 630 -14.87 14.56 -1.57
C GLY A 630 -13.82 15.49 -0.94
N ARG A 631 -14.31 16.54 -0.30
CA ARG A 631 -13.48 17.48 0.45
C ARG A 631 -12.60 16.77 1.49
N ILE A 632 -11.33 17.21 1.62
CA ILE A 632 -10.38 16.72 2.63
C ILE A 632 -9.93 17.90 3.48
N GLU A 633 -10.17 17.85 4.79
CA GLU A 633 -9.63 18.83 5.73
C GLU A 633 -8.11 18.65 5.85
N THR A 634 -7.38 19.76 6.02
CA THR A 634 -5.90 19.72 6.12
C THR A 634 -5.39 20.11 7.49
N ARG A 635 -6.27 20.65 8.37
CA ARG A 635 -5.93 21.11 9.72
C ARG A 635 -6.95 20.63 10.73
N ASP A 636 -6.52 20.46 11.97
CA ASP A 636 -7.38 20.03 13.08
C ASP A 636 -8.45 21.07 13.44
N ASP A 637 -8.18 22.36 13.21
CA ASP A 637 -9.13 23.46 13.43
C ASP A 637 -10.20 23.58 12.34
N ASN A 638 -10.12 22.78 11.28
CA ASN A 638 -10.98 22.86 10.10
C ASN A 638 -11.14 24.28 9.54
N ALA A 639 -10.08 25.09 9.63
CA ALA A 639 -10.12 26.49 9.24
C ALA A 639 -10.64 26.66 7.81
N ALA A 640 -11.47 27.69 7.63
CA ALA A 640 -12.01 28.03 6.33
C ALA A 640 -10.86 28.22 5.32
N GLU A 641 -11.09 27.76 4.08
CA GLU A 641 -10.13 27.92 2.98
C GLU A 641 -8.83 27.08 3.08
N THR A 642 -8.67 26.17 4.07
CA THR A 642 -7.49 25.29 4.18
C THR A 642 -7.72 23.88 3.61
N PHE A 643 -8.93 23.49 3.25
CA PHE A 643 -9.27 22.16 2.74
C PHE A 643 -8.84 21.93 1.29
N ALA A 644 -8.57 20.67 0.93
CA ALA A 644 -8.46 20.27 -0.46
C ALA A 644 -9.86 20.19 -1.11
N LYS A 645 -9.99 20.82 -2.28
CA LYS A 645 -11.26 20.83 -3.03
C LYS A 645 -11.65 19.42 -3.46
N PRO A 646 -12.94 19.07 -3.48
CA PRO A 646 -13.39 17.83 -4.11
C PRO A 646 -13.06 17.85 -5.59
N TYR A 647 -12.82 16.66 -6.16
CA TYR A 647 -12.52 16.49 -7.57
C TYR A 647 -13.10 15.19 -8.12
N THR A 648 -13.17 15.11 -9.45
CA THR A 648 -13.56 13.89 -10.18
C THR A 648 -12.56 13.62 -11.29
N LEU A 649 -11.91 12.48 -11.26
CA LEU A 649 -11.02 12.03 -12.32
C LEU A 649 -11.74 11.02 -13.21
N TRP A 650 -11.44 11.09 -14.49
CA TRP A 650 -11.89 10.13 -15.48
C TRP A 650 -10.69 9.63 -16.27
N ASP A 651 -10.58 8.31 -16.38
CA ASP A 651 -9.55 7.64 -17.14
C ASP A 651 -10.17 6.74 -18.19
N VAL A 652 -9.51 6.61 -19.33
CA VAL A 652 -9.92 5.71 -20.41
C VAL A 652 -8.75 4.83 -20.80
N ARG A 653 -9.02 3.55 -20.97
CA ARG A 653 -8.06 2.57 -21.48
C ARG A 653 -8.69 1.76 -22.60
N THR A 654 -7.88 1.36 -23.57
CA THR A 654 -8.28 0.42 -24.60
C THR A 654 -7.10 -0.40 -25.05
N GLY A 655 -7.35 -1.61 -25.50
CA GLY A 655 -6.28 -2.51 -25.91
C GLY A 655 -6.81 -3.80 -26.50
N LEU A 656 -5.88 -4.68 -26.76
CA LEU A 656 -6.15 -6.06 -27.18
C LEU A 656 -5.69 -7.01 -26.08
N SER A 657 -6.44 -8.08 -25.87
CA SER A 657 -6.11 -9.14 -24.91
C SER A 657 -6.09 -10.48 -25.61
N GLY A 658 -5.13 -11.34 -25.28
CA GLY A 658 -5.03 -12.70 -25.77
C GLY A 658 -4.70 -12.86 -27.26
N GLN A 659 -4.13 -11.86 -27.94
CA GLN A 659 -3.78 -11.96 -29.36
C GLN A 659 -2.60 -12.90 -29.56
N ARG A 660 -2.81 -14.01 -30.28
CA ARG A 660 -1.76 -14.99 -30.61
C ARG A 660 -1.09 -14.70 -31.95
N VAL A 661 0.24 -14.67 -31.93
CA VAL A 661 1.11 -14.57 -33.11
C VAL A 661 2.17 -15.68 -33.00
N GLY A 662 1.90 -16.84 -33.55
CA GLY A 662 2.69 -18.06 -33.32
C GLY A 662 2.66 -18.48 -31.86
N ASN A 663 3.82 -18.59 -31.23
CA ASN A 663 3.97 -18.95 -29.80
C ASN A 663 3.89 -17.72 -28.86
N LEU A 664 3.64 -16.53 -29.41
CA LEU A 664 3.52 -15.29 -28.62
C LEU A 664 2.05 -14.95 -28.40
N VAL A 665 1.70 -14.55 -27.18
CA VAL A 665 0.49 -13.78 -26.86
C VAL A 665 0.89 -12.32 -26.70
N VAL A 666 0.28 -11.42 -27.47
CA VAL A 666 0.64 -10.01 -27.54
C VAL A 666 -0.57 -9.16 -27.13
N GLU A 667 -0.37 -8.25 -26.19
CA GLU A 667 -1.43 -7.43 -25.59
C GLU A 667 -1.01 -5.94 -25.55
N PRO A 668 -1.22 -5.21 -26.65
CA PRO A 668 -1.00 -3.77 -26.68
C PRO A 668 -2.15 -3.03 -25.97
N PHE A 669 -1.82 -1.91 -25.34
CA PHE A 669 -2.83 -1.01 -24.79
C PHE A 669 -2.42 0.46 -24.89
N VAL A 670 -3.42 1.32 -24.82
CA VAL A 670 -3.29 2.77 -24.65
C VAL A 670 -4.12 3.20 -23.45
N SER A 671 -3.62 4.18 -22.70
CA SER A 671 -4.30 4.76 -21.56
C SER A 671 -4.21 6.28 -21.62
N LEU A 672 -5.31 6.94 -21.28
CA LEU A 672 -5.40 8.39 -21.08
C LEU A 672 -5.96 8.63 -19.69
N THR A 673 -5.17 9.20 -18.79
CA THR A 673 -5.57 9.51 -17.42
C THR A 673 -5.93 10.98 -17.28
N ASN A 674 -6.82 11.29 -16.32
CA ASN A 674 -7.33 12.64 -16.07
C ASN A 674 -7.80 13.33 -17.38
N ILE A 675 -8.70 12.68 -18.12
CA ILE A 675 -9.10 13.12 -19.48
C ILE A 675 -9.72 14.52 -19.52
N LEU A 676 -10.30 14.98 -18.39
CA LEU A 676 -10.90 16.31 -18.27
C LEU A 676 -9.89 17.38 -17.86
N ASP A 677 -8.62 17.01 -17.64
CA ASP A 677 -7.54 17.90 -17.27
C ASP A 677 -7.78 18.64 -15.94
N GLU A 678 -8.41 17.95 -14.98
CA GLU A 678 -8.76 18.48 -13.66
C GLU A 678 -7.51 18.88 -12.85
N VAL A 679 -7.60 20.00 -12.12
CA VAL A 679 -6.59 20.43 -11.15
C VAL A 679 -6.97 19.88 -9.78
N TYR A 680 -6.21 18.95 -9.26
CA TYR A 680 -6.56 18.25 -8.02
C TYR A 680 -5.35 18.05 -7.10
N SER A 681 -5.63 17.96 -5.81
CA SER A 681 -4.65 17.57 -4.81
C SER A 681 -4.68 16.05 -4.65
N ALA A 682 -3.66 15.38 -5.15
CA ALA A 682 -3.54 13.92 -5.10
C ALA A 682 -3.30 13.41 -3.66
N ALA A 683 -2.66 14.23 -2.83
CA ALA A 683 -2.48 13.98 -1.40
C ALA A 683 -2.45 15.30 -0.62
N VAL A 684 -2.66 15.20 0.70
CA VAL A 684 -2.57 16.35 1.60
C VAL A 684 -1.56 16.11 2.71
N ALA A 685 -0.81 17.14 3.09
CA ALA A 685 0.03 17.15 4.28
C ALA A 685 -0.77 17.78 5.44
N VAL A 686 -1.06 17.00 6.48
CA VAL A 686 -1.87 17.44 7.60
C VAL A 686 -1.06 18.34 8.52
N ASN A 687 -1.64 19.46 8.95
CA ASN A 687 -1.05 20.45 9.86
C ASN A 687 0.33 20.97 9.41
N ALA A 688 0.59 20.99 8.09
CA ALA A 688 1.87 21.47 7.56
C ALA A 688 2.07 22.96 7.81
N TYR A 689 3.26 23.33 8.26
CA TYR A 689 3.63 24.73 8.50
C TYR A 689 3.65 25.54 7.19
N GLY A 690 3.25 26.80 7.27
CA GLY A 690 3.23 27.70 6.11
C GLY A 690 2.15 27.39 5.08
N GLY A 691 1.13 26.61 5.43
CA GLY A 691 -0.02 26.32 4.56
C GLY A 691 0.29 25.41 3.37
N ARG A 692 1.40 24.67 3.40
CA ARG A 692 1.84 23.79 2.30
C ARG A 692 1.17 22.42 2.37
N PHE A 693 -0.15 22.46 2.31
CA PHE A 693 -0.98 21.27 2.51
C PHE A 693 -1.14 20.39 1.27
N PHE A 694 -0.94 20.95 0.05
CA PHE A 694 -1.42 20.32 -1.17
C PHE A 694 -0.29 19.71 -1.99
N GLU A 695 -0.41 18.45 -2.32
CA GLU A 695 0.46 17.78 -3.28
C GLU A 695 -0.33 17.59 -4.58
N PRO A 696 -0.02 18.35 -5.66
CA PRO A 696 -0.79 18.27 -6.90
C PRO A 696 -0.63 16.93 -7.57
N GLY A 697 -1.69 16.47 -8.20
CA GLY A 697 -1.64 15.36 -9.15
C GLY A 697 -1.25 15.84 -10.55
N PRO A 698 -0.82 14.92 -11.43
CA PRO A 698 -0.52 15.24 -12.82
C PRO A 698 -1.79 15.69 -13.55
N ARG A 699 -1.60 16.55 -14.54
CA ARG A 699 -2.63 16.91 -15.52
C ARG A 699 -2.93 15.70 -16.40
N ARG A 700 -3.71 15.88 -17.45
CA ARG A 700 -3.97 14.82 -18.43
C ARG A 700 -2.66 14.19 -18.88
N ALA A 701 -2.59 12.85 -18.88
CA ALA A 701 -1.39 12.13 -19.27
C ALA A 701 -1.74 10.91 -20.15
N PHE A 702 -0.93 10.70 -21.18
CA PHE A 702 -1.06 9.60 -22.13
C PHE A 702 0.03 8.56 -21.89
N SER A 703 -0.33 7.28 -22.06
CA SER A 703 0.65 6.19 -22.06
C SER A 703 0.27 5.09 -23.04
N VAL A 704 1.29 4.38 -23.51
CA VAL A 704 1.15 3.18 -24.35
C VAL A 704 1.92 2.05 -23.72
N GLY A 705 1.40 0.85 -23.83
CA GLY A 705 2.07 -0.33 -23.33
C GLY A 705 1.90 -1.54 -24.24
N LEU A 706 2.83 -2.44 -24.13
CA LEU A 706 2.84 -3.72 -24.84
C LEU A 706 3.31 -4.80 -23.88
N SER A 707 2.50 -5.84 -23.68
CA SER A 707 2.99 -7.09 -23.11
C SER A 707 3.08 -8.18 -24.16
N ALA A 708 4.06 -9.07 -24.01
CA ALA A 708 4.29 -10.21 -24.85
C ALA A 708 4.62 -11.43 -23.98
N THR A 709 3.83 -12.49 -24.09
CA THR A 709 4.01 -13.74 -23.35
C THR A 709 4.37 -14.84 -24.31
N PHE A 710 5.46 -15.55 -24.03
CA PHE A 710 5.89 -16.75 -24.71
C PHE A 710 5.62 -17.98 -23.81
N GLN A 711 4.97 -19.01 -24.38
CA GLN A 711 4.62 -20.26 -23.69
C GLN A 711 5.21 -21.46 -24.39
#